data_81360855985084e2b212c0f9582e5ecb
#
_entry.id   81360855985084e2b212c0f9582e5ecb
#
_cell.length_a   1.000
_cell.length_b   1.000
_cell.length_c   1.000
_cell.angle_alpha   90.00
_cell.angle_beta   90.00
_cell.angle_gamma   90.00
#
_symmetry.space_group_name_H-M   'P 1'
#
loop_
_entity.id
_entity.type
_entity.pdbx_description
1 polymer ?
#
loop_
_entity_poly.entity_id
_entity_poly.type
_entity_poly.pdbx_seq_one_letter_code
_entity_poly.pdbx_strand_id
1 'polypeptide(L)'
;MTTQRTIWLRWSWRDLRARWVQVAAIAFIIALGSGIYSGLSSTGAWRKVSYDASFEQLHMYDLRAALSTGSYVDAAELVATTESIPSARSVRAAEPRLLAPTQVDASKKGRTILVPGRLVGVDVTDGGPDVASISAERGRGLAERDIGRRRAVVDLHFAARQGLPVPDDLKVSGADLKVVGQGLSPEYFLITGEQGNLLAESNFAVLYVPIEDVQAITEHPGQANDLVVSLRPGADPKMVRRELAAALRARFPGVGFDLRGPRGDDAYRLLYDDIKGDQRFYEIFAVLILAGAAFAAFNLTGRIVESQRREIGIGMAIGVKPAQLAVRPLLVAAQVAALGVVFGVAVGLAVSTAMGSVLRDLFPLPTWRFPFQGGVFARGALLGLALPFVAAAIPVWRAVRIAPIDAIRTAYLSSGRRVPLLARVPLPGRTTAQLPFRSLLRSPRRTIMTVLGVAVAIVVLVGVVGMVDSFRQTIDLANAEIVRTSPRRTTVDLQTFLPIDNENVRAIESSPLVSAAEPHLRVGGTVGHGGTELDVLLELLPLQGGLWSPSRTTSAPANGKPGIVLAEKAAVDLGVSAGDTVTLRHPRRTGLTTYRFVRSPVRVVGISPLPTRFVAFMDSSDAEMMNLAGVTNSVVVQPRPGTSIAALERSLFGQPGVASVQPVREYTNTIRKEIDRFLGILTVVEAAVLLLALLIAFNSASINADERARDHATMFAFGLPTPKVLRMNIVESGVVGVLGTLVGLGVGWLLLDWLVQSLIPETFPDLSITTFVSTRTLLVALVLGVAVVALAPVFTYRKLRQMDISSTLRVME
;
A
#
# COMPACT_ATOMS: atom_id res chain seq x y z
N MET A 1 29.94 44.24 14.33
CA MET A 1 29.42 42.91 13.93
C MET A 1 28.33 42.95 12.86
N THR A 2 27.55 43.97 12.74
CA THR A 2 26.43 44.12 11.77
C THR A 2 26.90 44.27 10.30
N THR A 3 27.96 45.02 10.07
CA THR A 3 28.51 45.26 8.69
C THR A 3 29.10 43.99 8.03
N GLN A 4 29.71 43.12 8.79
CA GLN A 4 30.32 41.88 8.29
C GLN A 4 29.26 40.86 7.89
N ARG A 5 28.16 40.74 8.65
CA ARG A 5 27.01 39.87 8.32
C ARG A 5 26.30 40.29 7.02
N THR A 6 26.16 41.59 6.79
CA THR A 6 25.50 42.11 5.57
C THR A 6 26.33 41.86 4.30
N ILE A 7 27.67 41.86 4.41
CA ILE A 7 28.56 41.58 3.28
C ILE A 7 28.43 40.09 2.87
N TRP A 8 28.45 39.14 3.80
CA TRP A 8 28.32 37.73 3.52
C TRP A 8 26.96 37.37 2.89
N LEU A 9 25.86 37.99 3.35
CA LEU A 9 24.53 37.81 2.77
C LEU A 9 24.45 38.36 1.33
N ARG A 10 25.04 39.53 1.06
CA ARG A 10 25.08 40.11 -0.31
C ARG A 10 25.89 39.25 -1.26
N TRP A 11 27.02 38.69 -0.83
CA TRP A 11 27.85 37.83 -1.66
C TRP A 11 27.18 36.48 -1.91
N SER A 12 26.60 35.84 -0.92
CA SER A 12 25.89 34.60 -1.12
C SER A 12 24.67 34.77 -2.05
N TRP A 13 23.94 35.90 -1.94
CA TRP A 13 22.82 36.21 -2.83
C TRP A 13 23.27 36.41 -4.29
N ARG A 14 24.41 37.06 -4.52
CA ARG A 14 25.00 37.21 -5.86
C ARG A 14 25.36 35.86 -6.46
N ASP A 15 25.90 34.93 -5.65
CA ASP A 15 26.25 33.58 -6.09
C ASP A 15 24.98 32.78 -6.47
N LEU A 16 23.91 32.91 -5.67
CA LEU A 16 22.62 32.31 -5.99
C LEU A 16 22.05 32.82 -7.32
N ARG A 17 22.08 34.14 -7.52
CA ARG A 17 21.55 34.76 -8.72
C ARG A 17 22.35 34.40 -9.99
N ALA A 18 23.66 34.29 -9.86
CA ALA A 18 24.54 33.90 -10.98
C ALA A 18 24.26 32.45 -11.45
N ARG A 19 23.72 31.59 -10.55
CA ARG A 19 23.45 30.16 -10.83
C ARG A 19 21.98 29.80 -10.58
N TRP A 20 21.08 30.75 -10.81
CA TRP A 20 19.66 30.63 -10.41
C TRP A 20 18.97 29.36 -10.93
N VAL A 21 19.28 28.88 -12.14
CA VAL A 21 18.68 27.67 -12.72
C VAL A 21 19.05 26.42 -11.89
N GLN A 22 20.33 26.30 -11.51
CA GLN A 22 20.81 25.17 -10.70
C GLN A 22 20.27 25.27 -9.26
N VAL A 23 20.25 26.47 -8.71
CA VAL A 23 19.68 26.74 -7.38
C VAL A 23 18.19 26.40 -7.35
N ALA A 24 17.43 26.83 -8.38
CA ALA A 24 16.02 26.52 -8.49
C ALA A 24 15.78 25.02 -8.63
N ALA A 25 16.56 24.33 -9.47
CA ALA A 25 16.44 22.87 -9.63
C ALA A 25 16.68 22.13 -8.31
N ILE A 26 17.72 22.50 -7.54
CA ILE A 26 18.03 21.84 -6.27
C ILE A 26 17.03 22.22 -5.18
N ALA A 27 16.62 23.48 -5.11
CA ALA A 27 15.56 23.90 -4.20
C ALA A 27 14.26 23.14 -4.47
N PHE A 28 13.95 22.88 -5.75
CA PHE A 28 12.77 22.09 -6.12
C PHE A 28 12.93 20.60 -5.80
N ILE A 29 14.12 20.01 -5.96
CA ILE A 29 14.42 18.64 -5.50
C ILE A 29 14.23 18.52 -3.99
N ILE A 30 14.74 19.49 -3.21
CA ILE A 30 14.54 19.54 -1.75
C ILE A 30 13.07 19.74 -1.41
N ALA A 31 12.36 20.61 -2.16
CA ALA A 31 10.93 20.83 -2.00
C ALA A 31 10.11 19.57 -2.23
N LEU A 32 10.41 18.80 -3.28
CA LEU A 32 9.79 17.51 -3.52
C LEU A 32 10.07 16.54 -2.36
N GLY A 33 11.32 16.41 -1.93
CA GLY A 33 11.68 15.49 -0.84
C GLY A 33 11.00 15.83 0.48
N SER A 34 11.14 17.09 0.95
CA SER A 34 10.53 17.53 2.21
C SER A 34 9.00 17.62 2.11
N GLY A 35 8.47 18.00 0.95
CA GLY A 35 7.04 18.13 0.70
C GLY A 35 6.35 16.76 0.62
N ILE A 36 6.90 15.80 -0.11
CA ILE A 36 6.37 14.43 -0.16
C ILE A 36 6.38 13.81 1.23
N TYR A 37 7.49 13.96 1.99
CA TYR A 37 7.54 13.52 3.37
C TYR A 37 6.39 14.11 4.19
N SER A 38 6.27 15.45 4.19
CA SER A 38 5.27 16.13 5.00
C SER A 38 3.84 15.81 4.55
N GLY A 39 3.59 15.76 3.24
CA GLY A 39 2.28 15.47 2.66
C GLY A 39 1.81 14.05 2.96
N LEU A 40 2.65 13.05 2.69
CA LEU A 40 2.31 11.65 2.93
C LEU A 40 2.26 11.31 4.42
N SER A 41 3.24 11.76 5.23
CA SER A 41 3.23 11.48 6.67
C SER A 41 2.09 12.20 7.41
N SER A 42 1.58 13.33 6.89
CA SER A 42 0.39 13.98 7.45
C SER A 42 -0.90 13.18 7.21
N THR A 43 -0.91 12.33 6.17
CA THR A 43 -2.05 11.49 5.81
C THR A 43 -2.48 10.57 6.96
N GLY A 44 -1.54 9.87 7.59
CA GLY A 44 -1.84 9.02 8.75
C GLY A 44 -2.44 9.81 9.92
N ALA A 45 -1.94 11.01 10.18
CA ALA A 45 -2.41 11.82 11.31
C ALA A 45 -3.85 12.33 11.12
N TRP A 46 -4.18 12.91 9.94
CA TRP A 46 -5.55 13.38 9.71
C TRP A 46 -6.55 12.26 9.42
N ARG A 47 -6.11 11.10 8.87
CA ARG A 47 -6.94 9.88 8.80
C ARG A 47 -7.38 9.46 10.19
N LYS A 48 -6.43 9.36 11.13
CA LYS A 48 -6.76 9.02 12.52
C LYS A 48 -7.78 9.98 13.12
N VAL A 49 -7.60 11.29 12.96
CA VAL A 49 -8.57 12.29 13.43
C VAL A 49 -9.95 12.12 12.78
N SER A 50 -9.99 11.77 11.49
CA SER A 50 -11.24 11.55 10.76
C SER A 50 -11.94 10.26 11.23
N TYR A 51 -11.18 9.19 11.47
CA TYR A 51 -11.72 7.93 12.00
C TYR A 51 -12.27 8.12 13.41
N ASP A 52 -11.47 8.71 14.32
CA ASP A 52 -11.90 9.00 15.70
C ASP A 52 -13.20 9.82 15.68
N ALA A 53 -13.28 10.87 14.86
CA ALA A 53 -14.47 11.72 14.75
C ALA A 53 -15.68 10.96 14.15
N SER A 54 -15.47 10.08 13.18
CA SER A 54 -16.54 9.29 12.56
C SER A 54 -17.07 8.20 13.49
N PHE A 55 -16.19 7.52 14.23
CA PHE A 55 -16.58 6.55 15.25
C PHE A 55 -17.33 7.20 16.42
N GLU A 56 -16.87 8.38 16.85
CA GLU A 56 -17.55 9.17 17.90
C GLU A 56 -18.93 9.64 17.45
N GLN A 57 -19.04 10.19 16.23
CA GLN A 57 -20.30 10.69 15.66
C GLN A 57 -21.36 9.60 15.54
N LEU A 58 -20.95 8.39 15.14
CA LEU A 58 -21.89 7.28 14.96
C LEU A 58 -21.96 6.36 16.20
N HIS A 59 -21.46 6.83 17.35
CA HIS A 59 -21.55 6.12 18.63
C HIS A 59 -21.12 4.65 18.52
N MET A 60 -19.90 4.38 18.00
CA MET A 60 -19.36 3.01 17.99
C MET A 60 -19.50 2.40 19.38
N TYR A 61 -19.93 1.15 19.46
CA TYR A 61 -20.08 0.45 20.72
C TYR A 61 -18.76 0.36 21.52
N ASP A 62 -18.82 0.37 22.84
CA ASP A 62 -17.69 0.08 23.72
C ASP A 62 -17.53 -1.42 23.98
N LEU A 63 -18.66 -2.13 24.02
CA LEU A 63 -18.72 -3.60 24.18
C LEU A 63 -19.78 -4.18 23.24
N ARG A 64 -19.46 -5.35 22.69
CA ARG A 64 -20.39 -6.15 21.90
C ARG A 64 -20.38 -7.58 22.41
N ALA A 65 -21.55 -8.14 22.62
CA ALA A 65 -21.76 -9.53 22.95
C ALA A 65 -22.48 -10.25 21.80
N ALA A 66 -21.72 -10.95 20.96
CA ALA A 66 -22.28 -11.79 19.91
C ALA A 66 -22.56 -13.20 20.45
N LEU A 67 -23.72 -13.74 20.17
CA LEU A 67 -24.08 -15.10 20.52
C LEU A 67 -23.41 -16.08 19.53
N SER A 68 -23.17 -17.30 20.01
CA SER A 68 -22.70 -18.38 19.15
C SER A 68 -23.64 -18.60 17.97
N THR A 69 -23.10 -18.89 16.78
CA THR A 69 -23.88 -19.11 15.57
C THR A 69 -25.06 -20.09 15.78
N GLY A 70 -26.24 -19.68 15.35
CA GLY A 70 -27.47 -20.45 15.50
C GLY A 70 -28.10 -20.39 16.91
N SER A 71 -27.60 -19.50 17.79
CA SER A 71 -28.22 -19.25 19.12
C SER A 71 -28.98 -17.94 19.09
N TYR A 72 -30.18 -17.96 19.63
CA TYR A 72 -31.08 -16.81 19.75
C TYR A 72 -31.65 -16.79 21.16
N VAL A 73 -31.83 -15.62 21.73
CA VAL A 73 -32.42 -15.41 23.05
C VAL A 73 -33.46 -14.29 23.00
N ASP A 74 -34.31 -14.20 23.99
CA ASP A 74 -35.27 -13.10 24.11
C ASP A 74 -34.54 -11.74 24.14
N ALA A 75 -34.93 -10.83 23.27
CA ALA A 75 -34.25 -9.54 23.07
C ALA A 75 -34.36 -8.64 24.34
N ALA A 76 -35.52 -8.61 24.99
CA ALA A 76 -35.72 -7.81 26.19
C ALA A 76 -34.93 -8.38 27.40
N GLU A 77 -34.87 -9.70 27.54
CA GLU A 77 -34.05 -10.37 28.58
C GLU A 77 -32.55 -10.13 28.37
N LEU A 78 -32.11 -10.07 27.09
CA LEU A 78 -30.72 -9.80 26.73
C LEU A 78 -30.32 -8.39 27.16
N VAL A 79 -31.16 -7.39 26.92
CA VAL A 79 -30.94 -6.00 27.38
C VAL A 79 -31.00 -5.89 28.87
N ALA A 80 -32.00 -6.52 29.53
CA ALA A 80 -32.16 -6.52 31.00
C ALA A 80 -30.93 -7.07 31.73
N THR A 81 -30.13 -7.92 31.08
CA THR A 81 -28.88 -8.41 31.66
C THR A 81 -27.89 -7.25 31.91
N THR A 82 -27.89 -6.20 31.12
CA THR A 82 -27.03 -5.02 31.33
C THR A 82 -27.44 -4.18 32.54
N GLU A 83 -28.71 -4.22 32.89
CA GLU A 83 -29.25 -3.53 34.07
C GLU A 83 -28.97 -4.27 35.37
N SER A 84 -28.75 -5.59 35.27
CA SER A 84 -28.51 -6.47 36.40
C SER A 84 -27.07 -6.50 36.93
N ILE A 85 -26.12 -5.91 36.20
CA ILE A 85 -24.70 -5.90 36.59
C ILE A 85 -24.43 -4.82 37.67
N PRO A 86 -23.45 -5.03 38.59
CA PRO A 86 -23.08 -4.04 39.59
C PRO A 86 -22.72 -2.65 38.99
N SER A 87 -22.10 -2.63 37.81
CA SER A 87 -21.73 -1.42 37.12
C SER A 87 -22.78 -0.88 36.12
N ALA A 88 -24.05 -1.25 36.26
CA ALA A 88 -25.14 -0.84 35.36
C ALA A 88 -25.21 0.70 35.12
N ARG A 89 -24.90 1.49 36.16
CA ARG A 89 -24.85 2.97 36.06
C ARG A 89 -23.78 3.45 35.09
N SER A 90 -22.79 2.64 34.75
CA SER A 90 -21.75 2.97 33.74
C SER A 90 -22.21 2.72 32.31
N VAL A 91 -23.30 2.02 32.11
CA VAL A 91 -23.91 1.83 30.79
C VAL A 91 -24.68 3.08 30.41
N ARG A 92 -24.46 3.58 29.20
CA ARG A 92 -25.19 4.71 28.59
C ARG A 92 -26.42 4.21 27.83
N ALA A 93 -26.20 3.21 26.96
CA ALA A 93 -27.22 2.56 26.17
C ALA A 93 -26.83 1.11 25.88
N ALA A 94 -27.83 0.25 25.76
CA ALA A 94 -27.67 -1.14 25.36
C ALA A 94 -28.80 -1.54 24.42
N GLU A 95 -28.48 -2.10 23.27
CA GLU A 95 -29.44 -2.40 22.23
C GLU A 95 -29.28 -3.83 21.71
N PRO A 96 -30.39 -4.57 21.61
CA PRO A 96 -30.40 -5.89 21.03
C PRO A 96 -30.44 -5.77 19.52
N ARG A 97 -29.77 -6.68 18.84
CA ARG A 97 -29.76 -6.75 17.36
C ARG A 97 -30.00 -8.18 16.91
N LEU A 98 -30.57 -8.32 15.73
CA LEU A 98 -30.67 -9.59 15.05
C LEU A 98 -29.85 -9.56 13.76
N LEU A 99 -28.74 -10.27 13.76
CA LEU A 99 -27.87 -10.41 12.62
C LEU A 99 -28.18 -11.71 11.90
N ALA A 100 -28.57 -11.61 10.64
CA ALA A 100 -28.89 -12.78 9.83
C ALA A 100 -28.14 -12.76 8.50
N PRO A 101 -27.40 -13.83 8.15
CA PRO A 101 -26.89 -14.00 6.80
C PRO A 101 -28.06 -14.06 5.82
N THR A 102 -27.88 -13.46 4.65
CA THR A 102 -28.97 -13.39 3.67
C THR A 102 -28.42 -13.41 2.24
N GLN A 103 -29.33 -13.65 1.31
CA GLN A 103 -29.09 -13.51 -0.11
C GLN A 103 -29.77 -12.25 -0.62
N VAL A 104 -29.04 -11.44 -1.38
CA VAL A 104 -29.55 -10.18 -1.93
C VAL A 104 -29.56 -10.24 -3.46
N ASP A 105 -30.76 -10.12 -4.03
CA ASP A 105 -30.94 -9.93 -5.46
C ASP A 105 -31.25 -8.44 -5.72
N ALA A 106 -30.23 -7.77 -6.22
CA ALA A 106 -30.29 -6.37 -6.65
C ALA A 106 -30.30 -6.23 -8.17
N SER A 107 -30.67 -7.29 -8.89
CA SER A 107 -30.63 -7.36 -10.35
C SER A 107 -31.52 -6.31 -11.01
N LYS A 108 -31.05 -5.72 -12.10
CA LYS A 108 -31.75 -4.75 -12.94
C LYS A 108 -31.84 -5.27 -14.36
N LYS A 109 -32.66 -4.61 -15.21
CA LYS A 109 -32.79 -4.99 -16.63
C LYS A 109 -31.41 -5.01 -17.29
N GLY A 110 -30.98 -6.20 -17.75
CA GLY A 110 -29.69 -6.39 -18.43
C GLY A 110 -28.48 -6.63 -17.53
N ARG A 111 -28.61 -6.56 -16.19
CA ARG A 111 -27.53 -6.81 -15.24
C ARG A 111 -28.00 -7.69 -14.08
N THR A 112 -27.39 -8.82 -13.90
CA THR A 112 -27.61 -9.72 -12.76
C THR A 112 -26.68 -9.30 -11.62
N ILE A 113 -27.24 -9.09 -10.42
CA ILE A 113 -26.51 -8.73 -9.19
C ILE A 113 -27.07 -9.61 -8.08
N LEU A 114 -26.44 -10.74 -7.87
CA LEU A 114 -26.78 -11.72 -6.85
C LEU A 114 -25.60 -11.85 -5.89
N VAL A 115 -25.74 -11.39 -4.68
CA VAL A 115 -24.65 -11.34 -3.70
C VAL A 115 -25.09 -11.89 -2.35
N PRO A 116 -24.16 -12.50 -1.58
CA PRO A 116 -24.41 -12.72 -0.17
C PRO A 116 -24.52 -11.37 0.55
N GLY A 117 -25.22 -11.39 1.66
CA GLY A 117 -25.37 -10.18 2.45
C GLY A 117 -25.70 -10.51 3.92
N ARG A 118 -25.89 -9.44 4.66
CA ARG A 118 -26.29 -9.50 6.08
C ARG A 118 -27.45 -8.57 6.34
N LEU A 119 -28.52 -9.11 6.91
CA LEU A 119 -29.56 -8.30 7.54
C LEU A 119 -29.08 -7.92 8.94
N VAL A 120 -29.13 -6.64 9.23
CA VAL A 120 -28.85 -6.07 10.55
C VAL A 120 -30.14 -5.48 11.07
N GLY A 121 -30.83 -6.26 11.93
CA GLY A 121 -32.03 -5.80 12.63
C GLY A 121 -31.64 -4.83 13.73
N VAL A 122 -32.08 -3.58 13.61
CA VAL A 122 -31.78 -2.50 14.55
C VAL A 122 -33.05 -1.96 15.18
N ASP A 123 -32.94 -1.50 16.41
CA ASP A 123 -34.02 -0.75 17.05
C ASP A 123 -34.16 0.62 16.36
N VAL A 124 -35.37 0.94 15.95
CA VAL A 124 -35.70 2.23 15.27
C VAL A 124 -36.69 3.06 16.07
N THR A 125 -36.99 2.68 17.30
CA THR A 125 -37.75 3.50 18.24
C THR A 125 -36.93 4.75 18.59
N ASP A 126 -37.59 5.83 18.98
CA ASP A 126 -36.95 7.09 19.40
C ASP A 126 -35.99 7.73 18.37
N GLY A 127 -36.13 7.39 17.08
CA GLY A 127 -35.38 8.04 15.98
C GLY A 127 -34.20 7.25 15.44
N GLY A 128 -34.01 6.00 15.87
CA GLY A 128 -33.01 5.05 15.36
C GLY A 128 -32.01 4.59 16.40
N PRO A 129 -31.05 3.72 16.04
CA PRO A 129 -30.14 3.14 16.99
C PRO A 129 -29.24 4.21 17.66
N ASP A 130 -29.19 4.20 19.00
CA ASP A 130 -28.32 5.07 19.81
C ASP A 130 -26.89 4.54 19.87
N VAL A 131 -26.69 3.24 19.60
CA VAL A 131 -25.39 2.58 19.56
C VAL A 131 -25.13 2.06 18.15
N ALA A 132 -23.95 2.33 17.61
CA ALA A 132 -23.60 2.02 16.22
C ALA A 132 -24.64 2.59 15.24
N SER A 133 -24.94 3.88 15.39
CA SER A 133 -25.95 4.58 14.61
C SER A 133 -25.61 4.61 13.12
N ILE A 134 -26.64 4.84 12.28
CA ILE A 134 -26.54 4.79 10.83
C ILE A 134 -26.63 6.20 10.27
N SER A 135 -25.58 6.69 9.62
CA SER A 135 -25.59 7.94 8.89
C SER A 135 -26.25 7.73 7.52
N ALA A 136 -27.37 8.36 7.26
CA ALA A 136 -28.01 8.31 5.94
C ALA A 136 -27.36 9.34 5.00
N GLU A 137 -26.57 8.85 4.05
CA GLU A 137 -25.85 9.70 3.07
C GLU A 137 -26.70 10.05 1.85
N ARG A 138 -27.62 9.16 1.48
CA ARG A 138 -28.60 9.36 0.40
C ARG A 138 -29.97 8.85 0.81
N GLY A 139 -31.00 9.55 0.43
CA GLY A 139 -32.36 9.23 0.86
C GLY A 139 -32.61 9.64 2.31
N ARG A 140 -33.11 8.71 3.14
CA ARG A 140 -33.38 8.94 4.56
C ARG A 140 -33.00 7.73 5.42
N GLY A 141 -32.78 7.96 6.69
CA GLY A 141 -32.66 6.92 7.71
C GLY A 141 -33.97 6.16 7.97
N LEU A 142 -33.83 5.07 8.73
CA LEU A 142 -34.97 4.33 9.27
C LEU A 142 -35.63 5.14 10.38
N ALA A 143 -36.90 4.88 10.59
CA ALA A 143 -37.68 5.50 11.66
C ALA A 143 -38.77 4.51 12.13
N GLU A 144 -39.38 4.74 13.27
CA GLU A 144 -40.45 3.91 13.88
C GLU A 144 -41.60 3.61 12.88
N ARG A 145 -41.97 4.58 12.06
CA ARG A 145 -42.99 4.41 10.99
C ARG A 145 -42.63 3.35 9.94
N ASP A 146 -41.40 2.84 9.91
CA ASP A 146 -40.96 1.84 8.95
C ASP A 146 -41.11 0.41 9.48
N ILE A 147 -41.45 0.23 10.78
CA ILE A 147 -41.74 -1.06 11.41
C ILE A 147 -42.92 -1.74 10.71
N GLY A 148 -42.76 -3.00 10.38
CA GLY A 148 -43.77 -3.82 9.69
C GLY A 148 -43.94 -3.49 8.17
N ARG A 149 -43.13 -2.59 7.61
CA ARG A 149 -43.23 -2.15 6.22
C ARG A 149 -42.11 -2.65 5.33
N ARG A 150 -41.20 -3.46 5.84
CA ARG A 150 -40.06 -4.03 5.10
C ARG A 150 -39.24 -2.93 4.40
N ARG A 151 -38.86 -1.90 5.17
CA ARG A 151 -37.98 -0.81 4.70
C ARG A 151 -36.56 -1.09 5.10
N ALA A 152 -35.63 -0.73 4.19
CA ALA A 152 -34.22 -0.93 4.45
C ALA A 152 -33.38 0.32 4.13
N VAL A 153 -32.30 0.52 4.88
CA VAL A 153 -31.15 1.33 4.48
C VAL A 153 -30.06 0.38 4.04
N VAL A 154 -29.54 0.57 2.83
CA VAL A 154 -28.46 -0.25 2.26
C VAL A 154 -27.13 0.42 2.56
N ASP A 155 -26.12 -0.38 2.85
CA ASP A 155 -24.76 0.13 3.01
C ASP A 155 -24.29 0.90 1.77
N LEU A 156 -23.61 2.03 2.02
CA LEU A 156 -23.19 2.96 0.96
C LEU A 156 -22.17 2.35 0.01
N HIS A 157 -21.25 1.49 0.51
CA HIS A 157 -20.22 0.86 -0.30
C HIS A 157 -20.85 -0.03 -1.38
N PHE A 158 -21.70 -0.95 -0.98
CA PHE A 158 -22.41 -1.83 -1.90
C PHE A 158 -23.29 -1.03 -2.88
N ALA A 159 -24.09 -0.10 -2.35
CA ALA A 159 -24.98 0.72 -3.15
C ALA A 159 -24.23 1.56 -4.21
N ALA A 160 -23.14 2.21 -3.83
CA ALA A 160 -22.32 3.01 -4.74
C ALA A 160 -21.63 2.15 -5.81
N ARG A 161 -21.09 0.99 -5.41
CA ARG A 161 -20.44 0.04 -6.32
C ARG A 161 -21.39 -0.53 -7.38
N GLN A 162 -22.59 -0.86 -6.97
CA GLN A 162 -23.60 -1.44 -7.85
C GLN A 162 -24.45 -0.38 -8.58
N GLY A 163 -24.29 0.91 -8.21
CA GLY A 163 -25.04 2.02 -8.80
C GLY A 163 -26.55 1.94 -8.48
N LEU A 164 -26.89 1.53 -7.26
CA LEU A 164 -28.29 1.41 -6.85
C LEU A 164 -28.91 2.80 -6.66
N PRO A 165 -30.13 3.06 -7.20
CA PRO A 165 -30.84 4.29 -6.94
C PRO A 165 -31.51 4.27 -5.55
N VAL A 166 -32.00 5.42 -5.10
CA VAL A 166 -32.90 5.56 -3.95
C VAL A 166 -34.09 6.38 -4.36
N PRO A 167 -35.32 5.86 -4.21
CA PRO A 167 -35.71 4.53 -3.69
C PRO A 167 -35.43 3.39 -4.67
N ASP A 168 -35.32 2.18 -4.15
CA ASP A 168 -35.14 0.94 -4.91
C ASP A 168 -35.89 -0.23 -4.27
N ASP A 169 -36.11 -1.31 -5.03
CA ASP A 169 -36.66 -2.55 -4.52
C ASP A 169 -35.62 -3.67 -4.67
N LEU A 170 -35.36 -4.39 -3.59
CA LEU A 170 -34.45 -5.52 -3.51
C LEU A 170 -35.21 -6.77 -3.05
N LYS A 171 -34.80 -7.93 -3.57
CA LYS A 171 -35.24 -9.22 -3.00
C LYS A 171 -34.19 -9.79 -2.06
N VAL A 172 -34.62 -10.09 -0.86
CA VAL A 172 -33.74 -10.55 0.22
C VAL A 172 -34.29 -11.81 0.84
N SER A 173 -33.63 -12.94 0.62
CA SER A 173 -34.12 -14.27 1.04
C SER A 173 -35.57 -14.54 0.69
N GLY A 174 -36.00 -14.12 -0.53
CA GLY A 174 -37.38 -14.27 -1.02
C GLY A 174 -38.35 -13.19 -0.56
N ALA A 175 -37.98 -12.30 0.36
CA ALA A 175 -38.80 -11.16 0.76
C ALA A 175 -38.45 -9.90 -0.05
N ASP A 176 -39.48 -9.14 -0.45
CA ASP A 176 -39.28 -7.85 -1.10
C ASP A 176 -39.04 -6.77 -0.03
N LEU A 177 -37.88 -6.09 -0.10
CA LEU A 177 -37.53 -4.94 0.73
C LEU A 177 -37.42 -3.68 -0.09
N LYS A 178 -38.00 -2.58 0.39
CA LYS A 178 -37.87 -1.28 -0.24
C LYS A 178 -36.75 -0.47 0.41
N VAL A 179 -35.75 -0.13 -0.39
CA VAL A 179 -34.66 0.73 0.01
C VAL A 179 -35.16 2.17 0.14
N VAL A 180 -35.00 2.77 1.31
CA VAL A 180 -35.40 4.15 1.60
C VAL A 180 -34.21 5.08 1.75
N GLY A 181 -33.02 4.51 1.93
CA GLY A 181 -31.76 5.27 2.03
C GLY A 181 -30.54 4.41 1.80
N GLN A 182 -29.40 5.11 1.65
CA GLN A 182 -28.07 4.52 1.64
C GLN A 182 -27.28 5.16 2.78
N GLY A 183 -26.60 4.36 3.58
CA GLY A 183 -25.98 4.86 4.80
C GLY A 183 -24.75 4.11 5.21
N LEU A 184 -24.07 4.64 6.22
CA LEU A 184 -22.87 4.10 6.81
C LEU A 184 -23.08 3.80 8.30
N SER A 185 -22.58 2.69 8.76
CA SER A 185 -22.48 2.35 10.19
C SER A 185 -21.01 2.14 10.55
N PRO A 186 -20.60 2.46 11.78
CA PRO A 186 -19.18 2.40 12.16
C PRO A 186 -18.57 1.00 12.04
N GLU A 187 -19.35 -0.07 12.20
CA GLU A 187 -18.87 -1.45 12.05
C GLU A 187 -18.58 -1.82 10.58
N TYR A 188 -19.08 -1.05 9.63
CA TYR A 188 -19.00 -1.32 8.20
C TYR A 188 -18.35 -0.18 7.40
N PHE A 189 -17.49 0.63 8.05
CA PHE A 189 -16.61 1.56 7.32
C PHE A 189 -15.62 0.84 6.40
N LEU A 190 -15.39 -0.44 6.68
CA LEU A 190 -14.70 -1.39 5.81
C LEU A 190 -15.49 -2.70 5.86
N ILE A 191 -15.95 -3.18 4.72
CA ILE A 191 -16.73 -4.42 4.66
C ILE A 191 -15.76 -5.59 4.57
N THR A 192 -15.72 -6.40 5.63
CA THR A 192 -15.08 -7.71 5.64
C THR A 192 -16.14 -8.78 5.42
N GLY A 193 -15.93 -9.68 4.47
CA GLY A 193 -16.81 -10.83 4.26
C GLY A 193 -16.80 -11.79 5.47
N GLU A 194 -17.82 -12.62 5.60
CA GLU A 194 -17.99 -13.56 6.74
C GLU A 194 -16.80 -14.53 6.96
N GLN A 195 -15.95 -14.68 5.96
CA GLN A 195 -14.79 -15.58 5.99
C GLN A 195 -13.45 -14.81 6.07
N GLY A 196 -13.45 -13.54 6.53
CA GLY A 196 -12.23 -12.73 6.64
C GLY A 196 -11.70 -12.22 5.30
N ASN A 197 -12.49 -12.27 4.23
CA ASN A 197 -12.15 -11.70 2.95
C ASN A 197 -12.08 -10.17 3.04
N LEU A 198 -10.89 -9.64 3.03
CA LEU A 198 -10.53 -8.23 3.22
C LEU A 198 -11.09 -7.25 2.16
N LEU A 199 -11.77 -7.73 1.11
CA LEU A 199 -12.20 -6.91 -0.03
C LEU A 199 -13.60 -7.32 -0.52
N ALA A 200 -14.54 -7.45 0.39
CA ALA A 200 -15.92 -7.88 0.07
C ALA A 200 -16.85 -6.74 -0.37
N GLU A 201 -16.39 -5.49 -0.41
CA GLU A 201 -17.23 -4.27 -0.57
C GLU A 201 -18.17 -4.29 -1.77
N SER A 202 -17.79 -4.91 -2.87
CA SER A 202 -18.63 -4.97 -4.07
C SER A 202 -19.54 -6.21 -4.15
N ASN A 203 -19.19 -7.25 -3.38
CA ASN A 203 -19.83 -8.56 -3.46
C ASN A 203 -20.50 -8.98 -2.15
N PHE A 204 -20.68 -8.07 -1.21
CA PHE A 204 -21.38 -8.32 0.04
C PHE A 204 -22.30 -7.13 0.36
N ALA A 205 -23.57 -7.41 0.59
CA ALA A 205 -24.57 -6.39 0.89
C ALA A 205 -24.89 -6.35 2.38
N VAL A 206 -24.79 -5.18 3.01
CA VAL A 206 -25.28 -4.95 4.37
C VAL A 206 -26.58 -4.16 4.29
N LEU A 207 -27.64 -4.66 4.92
CA LEU A 207 -28.95 -4.05 4.96
C LEU A 207 -29.39 -3.83 6.40
N TYR A 208 -29.61 -2.58 6.75
CA TYR A 208 -30.19 -2.20 8.04
C TYR A 208 -31.70 -2.15 7.90
N VAL A 209 -32.40 -2.86 8.78
CA VAL A 209 -33.85 -3.05 8.73
C VAL A 209 -34.38 -2.98 10.18
N PRO A 210 -35.60 -2.51 10.45
CA PRO A 210 -36.17 -2.61 11.79
C PRO A 210 -36.08 -4.05 12.32
N ILE A 211 -35.74 -4.22 13.61
CA ILE A 211 -35.48 -5.54 14.18
C ILE A 211 -36.70 -6.45 14.08
N GLU A 212 -37.90 -5.91 14.21
CA GLU A 212 -39.17 -6.64 14.10
C GLU A 212 -39.37 -7.22 12.69
N ASP A 213 -38.96 -6.46 11.66
CA ASP A 213 -39.05 -6.93 10.27
C ASP A 213 -38.04 -8.05 9.99
N VAL A 214 -36.83 -7.96 10.56
CA VAL A 214 -35.82 -9.03 10.45
C VAL A 214 -36.26 -10.27 11.21
N GLN A 215 -36.81 -10.12 12.41
CA GLN A 215 -37.39 -11.20 13.22
C GLN A 215 -38.51 -11.93 12.46
N ALA A 216 -39.37 -11.18 11.76
CA ALA A 216 -40.42 -11.74 10.92
C ALA A 216 -39.90 -12.48 9.68
N ILE A 217 -38.85 -11.94 9.01
CA ILE A 217 -38.20 -12.55 7.83
C ILE A 217 -37.47 -13.85 8.21
N THR A 218 -36.87 -13.88 9.38
CA THR A 218 -36.05 -15.01 9.86
C THR A 218 -36.82 -16.00 10.75
N GLU A 219 -38.10 -15.76 10.98
CA GLU A 219 -38.96 -16.58 11.83
C GLU A 219 -38.48 -16.67 13.31
N HIS A 220 -37.88 -15.58 13.82
CA HIS A 220 -37.41 -15.48 15.21
C HIS A 220 -38.05 -14.30 15.96
N PRO A 221 -39.38 -14.30 16.12
CA PRO A 221 -40.09 -13.17 16.74
C PRO A 221 -39.65 -12.95 18.20
N GLY A 222 -39.33 -11.67 18.52
CA GLY A 222 -38.91 -11.25 19.87
C GLY A 222 -37.50 -11.68 20.25
N GLN A 223 -36.73 -12.31 19.36
CA GLN A 223 -35.40 -12.82 19.65
C GLN A 223 -34.27 -11.93 19.05
N ALA A 224 -33.11 -12.01 19.70
CA ALA A 224 -31.88 -11.37 19.28
C ALA A 224 -30.70 -12.33 19.40
N ASN A 225 -29.62 -12.07 18.64
CA ASN A 225 -28.38 -12.84 18.71
C ASN A 225 -27.13 -11.97 18.85
N ASP A 226 -27.31 -10.66 19.06
CA ASP A 226 -26.23 -9.71 19.23
C ASP A 226 -26.67 -8.58 20.17
N LEU A 227 -25.78 -8.11 21.02
CA LEU A 227 -26.00 -6.99 21.94
C LEU A 227 -24.86 -6.01 21.83
N VAL A 228 -25.17 -4.75 21.56
CA VAL A 228 -24.21 -3.65 21.56
C VAL A 228 -24.45 -2.74 22.76
N VAL A 229 -23.33 -2.34 23.41
CA VAL A 229 -23.37 -1.56 24.64
C VAL A 229 -22.45 -0.35 24.51
N SER A 230 -22.96 0.81 24.81
CA SER A 230 -22.19 2.05 24.92
C SER A 230 -22.04 2.44 26.40
N LEU A 231 -20.87 2.88 26.77
CA LEU A 231 -20.54 3.24 28.16
C LEU A 231 -20.51 4.76 28.37
N ARG A 232 -20.71 5.17 29.59
CA ARG A 232 -20.56 6.58 29.99
C ARG A 232 -19.07 6.97 30.05
N PRO A 233 -18.70 8.23 29.79
CA PRO A 233 -17.33 8.69 29.93
C PRO A 233 -16.75 8.40 31.32
N GLY A 234 -15.54 7.81 31.36
CA GLY A 234 -14.86 7.42 32.60
C GLY A 234 -15.17 6.05 33.15
N ALA A 235 -16.08 5.27 32.53
CA ALA A 235 -16.30 3.88 32.86
C ALA A 235 -15.07 3.00 32.52
N ASP A 236 -14.82 1.94 33.28
CA ASP A 236 -13.81 0.91 32.98
C ASP A 236 -14.42 -0.20 32.11
N PRO A 237 -14.11 -0.27 30.80
CA PRO A 237 -14.68 -1.27 29.91
C PRO A 237 -14.29 -2.70 30.29
N LYS A 238 -13.13 -2.89 30.95
CA LYS A 238 -12.68 -4.24 31.37
C LYS A 238 -13.50 -4.76 32.55
N MET A 239 -13.87 -3.87 33.47
CA MET A 239 -14.73 -4.23 34.61
C MET A 239 -16.12 -4.57 34.12
N VAL A 240 -16.75 -3.66 33.32
CA VAL A 240 -18.09 -3.90 32.77
C VAL A 240 -18.14 -5.19 31.94
N ARG A 241 -17.14 -5.45 31.13
CA ARG A 241 -17.04 -6.69 30.33
C ARG A 241 -17.02 -7.94 31.19
N ARG A 242 -16.29 -7.96 32.32
CA ARG A 242 -16.22 -9.10 33.21
C ARG A 242 -17.57 -9.38 33.91
N GLU A 243 -18.21 -8.30 34.37
CA GLU A 243 -19.52 -8.39 35.04
C GLU A 243 -20.61 -8.82 34.05
N LEU A 244 -20.65 -8.22 32.86
CA LEU A 244 -21.59 -8.59 31.79
C LEU A 244 -21.39 -10.04 31.34
N ALA A 245 -20.12 -10.50 31.20
CA ALA A 245 -19.84 -11.90 30.89
C ALA A 245 -20.35 -12.89 31.96
N ALA A 246 -20.26 -12.53 33.24
CA ALA A 246 -20.78 -13.34 34.32
C ALA A 246 -22.32 -13.38 34.33
N ALA A 247 -22.95 -12.21 34.15
CA ALA A 247 -24.39 -12.07 34.11
C ALA A 247 -25.03 -12.83 32.92
N LEU A 248 -24.46 -12.70 31.71
CA LEU A 248 -24.92 -13.41 30.51
C LEU A 248 -24.84 -14.95 30.70
N ARG A 249 -23.71 -15.46 31.23
CA ARG A 249 -23.58 -16.90 31.50
C ARG A 249 -24.57 -17.40 32.53
N ALA A 250 -24.87 -16.58 33.55
CA ALA A 250 -25.85 -16.94 34.59
C ALA A 250 -27.29 -16.94 34.05
N ARG A 251 -27.62 -15.94 33.18
CA ARG A 251 -28.98 -15.79 32.64
C ARG A 251 -29.29 -16.80 31.53
N PHE A 252 -28.27 -17.09 30.67
CA PHE A 252 -28.43 -17.95 29.50
C PHE A 252 -27.48 -19.17 29.57
N PRO A 253 -27.69 -20.10 30.48
CA PRO A 253 -26.85 -21.28 30.60
C PRO A 253 -26.92 -22.11 29.32
N GLY A 254 -25.79 -22.44 28.73
CA GLY A 254 -25.69 -23.20 27.46
C GLY A 254 -25.57 -22.35 26.19
N VAL A 255 -25.70 -21.05 26.28
CA VAL A 255 -25.39 -20.13 25.16
C VAL A 255 -23.96 -19.62 25.25
N GLY A 256 -23.22 -19.74 24.18
CA GLY A 256 -21.89 -19.15 24.07
C GLY A 256 -21.97 -17.66 23.73
N PHE A 257 -21.09 -16.84 24.32
CA PHE A 257 -21.01 -15.42 24.07
C PHE A 257 -19.57 -15.03 23.73
N ASP A 258 -19.39 -14.28 22.64
CA ASP A 258 -18.15 -13.60 22.32
C ASP A 258 -18.26 -12.12 22.72
N LEU A 259 -17.62 -11.74 23.82
CA LEU A 259 -17.59 -10.36 24.31
C LEU A 259 -16.31 -9.66 23.89
N ARG A 260 -16.45 -8.68 23.03
CA ARG A 260 -15.33 -7.90 22.49
C ARG A 260 -15.58 -6.39 22.56
N GLY A 261 -14.51 -5.62 22.59
CA GLY A 261 -14.56 -4.17 22.42
C GLY A 261 -14.26 -3.80 20.96
N PRO A 262 -14.18 -2.49 20.63
CA PRO A 262 -13.98 -2.02 19.26
C PRO A 262 -12.74 -2.61 18.57
N ARG A 263 -11.64 -2.82 19.32
CA ARG A 263 -10.42 -3.44 18.78
C ARG A 263 -10.56 -4.92 18.39
N GLY A 264 -11.59 -5.58 18.85
CA GLY A 264 -11.97 -6.93 18.42
C GLY A 264 -12.83 -6.93 17.16
N ASP A 265 -13.26 -5.78 16.69
CA ASP A 265 -13.94 -5.61 15.41
C ASP A 265 -12.90 -5.51 14.29
N ASP A 266 -13.10 -6.31 13.24
CA ASP A 266 -12.14 -6.42 12.16
C ASP A 266 -12.02 -5.12 11.35
N ALA A 267 -13.13 -4.44 11.07
CA ALA A 267 -13.13 -3.19 10.33
C ALA A 267 -12.38 -2.09 11.11
N TYR A 268 -12.69 -1.96 12.40
CA TYR A 268 -12.01 -1.02 13.29
C TYR A 268 -10.50 -1.29 13.35
N ARG A 269 -10.12 -2.54 13.61
CA ARG A 269 -8.71 -2.95 13.71
C ARG A 269 -7.94 -2.67 12.42
N LEU A 270 -8.47 -3.09 11.27
CA LEU A 270 -7.83 -2.93 9.97
C LEU A 270 -7.63 -1.48 9.61
N LEU A 271 -8.62 -0.60 9.84
CA LEU A 271 -8.48 0.83 9.57
C LEU A 271 -7.34 1.50 10.34
N TYR A 272 -7.12 1.11 11.61
CA TYR A 272 -6.03 1.68 12.43
C TYR A 272 -4.66 1.03 12.17
N ASP A 273 -4.62 -0.26 11.86
CA ASP A 273 -3.37 -0.96 11.55
C ASP A 273 -2.84 -0.55 10.17
N ASP A 274 -3.71 -0.30 9.20
CA ASP A 274 -3.38 0.25 7.88
C ASP A 274 -2.64 1.59 7.99
N ILE A 275 -3.07 2.49 8.88
CA ILE A 275 -2.37 3.77 9.12
C ILE A 275 -0.90 3.55 9.51
N LYS A 276 -0.62 2.56 10.36
CA LYS A 276 0.76 2.29 10.83
C LYS A 276 1.65 1.71 9.73
N GLY A 277 1.08 0.82 8.92
CA GLY A 277 1.75 0.24 7.75
C GLY A 277 2.12 1.31 6.73
N ASP A 278 1.14 2.10 6.31
CA ASP A 278 1.30 3.19 5.36
C ASP A 278 2.37 4.19 5.80
N GLN A 279 2.40 4.56 7.08
CA GLN A 279 3.34 5.56 7.57
C GLN A 279 4.79 5.12 7.43
N ARG A 280 5.13 3.88 7.73
CA ARG A 280 6.50 3.34 7.51
C ARG A 280 6.88 3.37 6.04
N PHE A 281 5.93 3.02 5.18
CA PHE A 281 6.12 3.03 3.74
C PHE A 281 6.44 4.44 3.22
N TYR A 282 5.66 5.42 3.64
CA TYR A 282 5.86 6.82 3.27
C TYR A 282 7.19 7.40 3.81
N GLU A 283 7.58 7.05 5.03
CA GLU A 283 8.85 7.48 5.63
C GLU A 283 10.05 6.98 4.83
N ILE A 284 10.01 5.74 4.34
CA ILE A 284 11.11 5.16 3.55
C ILE A 284 11.22 5.83 2.18
N PHE A 285 10.10 6.00 1.48
CA PHE A 285 10.11 6.73 0.21
C PHE A 285 10.62 8.16 0.39
N ALA A 286 10.20 8.84 1.44
CA ALA A 286 10.68 10.16 1.75
C ALA A 286 12.19 10.20 2.02
N VAL A 287 12.73 9.24 2.75
CA VAL A 287 14.18 9.13 3.01
C VAL A 287 14.95 8.91 1.71
N LEU A 288 14.47 8.05 0.82
CA LEU A 288 15.07 7.82 -0.50
C LEU A 288 15.11 9.11 -1.35
N ILE A 289 13.99 9.83 -1.37
CA ILE A 289 13.89 11.09 -2.11
C ILE A 289 14.80 12.16 -1.51
N LEU A 290 14.83 12.28 -0.17
CA LEU A 290 15.71 13.21 0.53
C LEU A 290 17.20 12.86 0.37
N ALA A 291 17.54 11.58 0.28
CA ALA A 291 18.91 11.15 -0.05
C ALA A 291 19.34 11.63 -1.45
N GLY A 292 18.43 11.57 -2.43
CA GLY A 292 18.64 12.15 -3.75
C GLY A 292 18.85 13.67 -3.68
N ALA A 293 18.06 14.38 -2.88
CA ALA A 293 18.21 15.82 -2.63
C ALA A 293 19.54 16.17 -1.95
N ALA A 294 19.93 15.39 -0.95
CA ALA A 294 21.21 15.56 -0.25
C ALA A 294 22.40 15.35 -1.22
N PHE A 295 22.33 14.35 -2.09
CA PHE A 295 23.36 14.12 -3.11
C PHE A 295 23.44 15.29 -4.12
N ALA A 296 22.29 15.82 -4.54
CA ALA A 296 22.25 16.98 -5.44
C ALA A 296 22.87 18.22 -4.78
N ALA A 297 22.57 18.46 -3.49
CA ALA A 297 23.15 19.55 -2.72
C ALA A 297 24.66 19.38 -2.52
N PHE A 298 25.13 18.17 -2.20
CA PHE A 298 26.55 17.82 -2.13
C PHE A 298 27.29 18.16 -3.43
N ASN A 299 26.72 17.76 -4.55
CA ASN A 299 27.34 17.96 -5.87
C ASN A 299 27.41 19.47 -6.23
N LEU A 300 26.34 20.23 -6.02
CA LEU A 300 26.33 21.68 -6.24
C LEU A 300 27.36 22.39 -5.36
N THR A 301 27.35 22.11 -4.05
CA THR A 301 28.24 22.79 -3.12
C THR A 301 29.70 22.44 -3.40
N GLY A 302 29.98 21.17 -3.74
CA GLY A 302 31.32 20.74 -4.15
C GLY A 302 31.89 21.59 -5.30
N ARG A 303 31.02 21.97 -6.24
CA ARG A 303 31.42 22.81 -7.40
C ARG A 303 31.54 24.29 -7.10
N ILE A 304 30.67 24.83 -6.27
CA ILE A 304 30.78 26.20 -5.79
C ILE A 304 32.15 26.35 -5.11
N VAL A 305 32.50 25.39 -4.25
CA VAL A 305 33.78 25.39 -3.55
C VAL A 305 34.96 25.21 -4.49
N GLU A 306 34.88 24.31 -5.46
CA GLU A 306 35.95 24.13 -6.46
C GLU A 306 36.16 25.39 -7.30
N SER A 307 35.08 26.09 -7.73
CA SER A 307 35.19 27.34 -8.48
C SER A 307 35.76 28.49 -7.63
N GLN A 308 35.63 28.46 -6.32
CA GLN A 308 36.13 29.44 -5.37
C GLN A 308 37.45 29.02 -4.73
N ARG A 309 38.05 27.89 -5.15
CA ARG A 309 39.23 27.31 -4.50
C ARG A 309 40.40 28.27 -4.42
N ARG A 310 40.66 29.05 -5.49
CA ARG A 310 41.72 30.07 -5.52
C ARG A 310 41.44 31.20 -4.56
N GLU A 311 40.18 31.69 -4.47
CA GLU A 311 39.78 32.75 -3.53
C GLU A 311 39.93 32.25 -2.07
N ILE A 312 39.56 31.00 -1.80
CA ILE A 312 39.73 30.33 -0.49
C ILE A 312 41.24 30.24 -0.15
N GLY A 313 42.06 29.81 -1.12
CA GLY A 313 43.51 29.71 -0.95
C GLY A 313 44.18 31.06 -0.66
N ILE A 314 43.83 32.12 -1.40
CA ILE A 314 44.33 33.49 -1.15
C ILE A 314 43.87 33.96 0.24
N GLY A 315 42.59 33.75 0.60
CA GLY A 315 42.09 34.09 1.93
C GLY A 315 42.90 33.42 3.06
N MET A 316 43.23 32.14 2.90
CA MET A 316 44.06 31.42 3.85
C MET A 316 45.54 31.99 3.90
N ALA A 317 46.09 32.35 2.74
CA ALA A 317 47.45 32.87 2.67
C ALA A 317 47.61 34.23 3.37
N ILE A 318 46.54 35.05 3.36
CA ILE A 318 46.49 36.34 4.06
C ILE A 318 46.04 36.21 5.54
N GLY A 319 45.89 34.96 6.07
CA GLY A 319 45.62 34.71 7.46
C GLY A 319 44.14 34.65 7.88
N VAL A 320 43.19 34.60 6.92
CA VAL A 320 41.76 34.42 7.23
C VAL A 320 41.52 33.00 7.76
N LYS A 321 40.86 32.88 8.89
CA LYS A 321 40.60 31.57 9.52
C LYS A 321 39.72 30.66 8.61
N PRO A 322 40.03 29.36 8.49
CA PRO A 322 39.29 28.42 7.69
C PRO A 322 37.78 28.41 7.96
N ALA A 323 37.38 28.57 9.22
CA ALA A 323 35.97 28.68 9.63
C ALA A 323 35.25 29.89 9.02
N GLN A 324 35.94 31.02 8.84
CA GLN A 324 35.35 32.21 8.22
C GLN A 324 35.20 32.03 6.70
N LEU A 325 36.15 31.35 6.05
CA LEU A 325 36.06 31.03 4.64
C LEU A 325 34.95 30.02 4.32
N ALA A 326 34.66 29.12 5.25
CA ALA A 326 33.55 28.15 5.12
C ALA A 326 32.15 28.82 5.18
N VAL A 327 32.02 30.00 5.80
CA VAL A 327 30.71 30.66 6.01
C VAL A 327 30.00 30.93 4.69
N ARG A 328 30.65 31.46 3.67
CA ARG A 328 30.04 31.82 2.39
C ARG A 328 29.39 30.61 1.68
N PRO A 329 30.08 29.51 1.36
CA PRO A 329 29.48 28.36 0.70
C PRO A 329 28.41 27.65 1.59
N LEU A 330 28.58 27.65 2.92
CA LEU A 330 27.58 27.10 3.83
C LEU A 330 26.30 27.97 3.86
N LEU A 331 26.43 29.30 3.81
CA LEU A 331 25.27 30.20 3.68
C LEU A 331 24.50 29.96 2.37
N VAL A 332 25.19 29.77 1.26
CA VAL A 332 24.55 29.42 -0.02
C VAL A 332 23.77 28.10 0.12
N ALA A 333 24.39 27.08 0.70
CA ALA A 333 23.73 25.79 0.94
C ALA A 333 22.49 25.92 1.86
N ALA A 334 22.61 26.69 2.94
CA ALA A 334 21.49 26.95 3.87
C ALA A 334 20.35 27.72 3.19
N GLN A 335 20.67 28.72 2.37
CA GLN A 335 19.67 29.50 1.61
C GLN A 335 18.93 28.62 0.58
N VAL A 336 19.64 27.75 -0.15
CA VAL A 336 19.05 26.80 -1.09
C VAL A 336 18.14 25.83 -0.37
N ALA A 337 18.59 25.28 0.77
CA ALA A 337 17.79 24.39 1.59
C ALA A 337 16.56 25.07 2.16
N ALA A 338 16.69 26.32 2.66
CA ALA A 338 15.57 27.10 3.17
C ALA A 338 14.53 27.40 2.08
N LEU A 339 14.96 27.81 0.89
CA LEU A 339 14.07 27.96 -0.27
C LEU A 339 13.36 26.66 -0.61
N GLY A 340 14.10 25.55 -0.64
CA GLY A 340 13.53 24.22 -0.88
C GLY A 340 12.48 23.85 0.17
N VAL A 341 12.73 24.11 1.44
CA VAL A 341 11.75 23.85 2.53
C VAL A 341 10.50 24.72 2.39
N VAL A 342 10.65 26.02 2.06
CA VAL A 342 9.49 26.91 1.86
C VAL A 342 8.60 26.40 0.74
N PHE A 343 9.16 26.05 -0.41
CA PHE A 343 8.40 25.42 -1.49
C PHE A 343 7.94 24.01 -1.12
N GLY A 344 8.68 23.28 -0.27
CA GLY A 344 8.32 21.99 0.26
C GLY A 344 7.02 21.99 1.07
N VAL A 345 6.75 23.06 1.81
CA VAL A 345 5.47 23.23 2.50
C VAL A 345 4.32 23.30 1.47
N ALA A 346 4.48 24.06 0.40
CA ALA A 346 3.46 24.14 -0.65
C ALA A 346 3.25 22.78 -1.37
N VAL A 347 4.33 22.08 -1.71
CA VAL A 347 4.28 20.73 -2.28
C VAL A 347 3.62 19.76 -1.30
N GLY A 348 3.96 19.82 -0.02
CA GLY A 348 3.38 18.95 1.01
C GLY A 348 1.88 19.16 1.18
N LEU A 349 1.41 20.41 1.15
CA LEU A 349 -0.02 20.73 1.15
C LEU A 349 -0.72 20.19 -0.10
N ALA A 350 -0.12 20.35 -1.28
CA ALA A 350 -0.68 19.82 -2.53
C ALA A 350 -0.77 18.28 -2.51
N VAL A 351 0.28 17.58 -2.03
CA VAL A 351 0.29 16.12 -1.87
C VAL A 351 -0.76 15.69 -0.84
N SER A 352 -0.83 16.35 0.32
CA SER A 352 -1.82 16.04 1.36
C SER A 352 -3.26 16.22 0.84
N THR A 353 -3.52 17.27 0.05
CA THR A 353 -4.85 17.53 -0.55
C THR A 353 -5.18 16.47 -1.61
N ALA A 354 -4.22 16.12 -2.48
CA ALA A 354 -4.40 15.07 -3.48
C ALA A 354 -4.69 13.71 -2.82
N MET A 355 -3.96 13.37 -1.76
CA MET A 355 -4.21 12.15 -0.96
C MET A 355 -5.60 12.19 -0.31
N GLY A 356 -6.02 13.35 0.19
CA GLY A 356 -7.35 13.52 0.78
C GLY A 356 -8.48 13.25 -0.21
N SER A 357 -8.36 13.67 -1.47
CA SER A 357 -9.36 13.36 -2.50
C SER A 357 -9.44 11.86 -2.81
N VAL A 358 -8.28 11.23 -3.00
CA VAL A 358 -8.21 9.79 -3.31
C VAL A 358 -8.77 8.94 -2.17
N LEU A 359 -8.42 9.27 -0.92
CA LEU A 359 -8.87 8.50 0.25
C LEU A 359 -10.35 8.69 0.57
N ARG A 360 -10.94 9.85 0.25
CA ARG A 360 -12.40 10.04 0.36
C ARG A 360 -13.16 9.12 -0.59
N ASP A 361 -12.65 8.92 -1.80
CA ASP A 361 -13.27 8.02 -2.79
C ASP A 361 -13.07 6.55 -2.43
N LEU A 362 -11.99 6.23 -1.67
CA LEU A 362 -11.68 4.87 -1.25
C LEU A 362 -12.42 4.47 0.04
N PHE A 363 -12.46 5.37 1.02
CA PHE A 363 -13.09 5.15 2.32
C PHE A 363 -14.17 6.22 2.55
N PRO A 364 -15.44 5.93 2.23
CA PRO A 364 -16.52 6.84 2.55
C PRO A 364 -16.71 6.89 4.08
N LEU A 365 -16.42 8.04 4.67
CA LEU A 365 -16.62 8.32 6.10
C LEU A 365 -17.63 9.48 6.24
N PRO A 366 -18.47 9.49 7.26
CA PRO A 366 -19.41 10.58 7.49
C PRO A 366 -18.71 11.90 7.81
N THR A 367 -17.53 11.82 8.44
CA THR A 367 -16.76 13.02 8.85
C THR A 367 -15.30 12.92 8.42
N TRP A 368 -14.92 13.82 7.51
CA TRP A 368 -13.54 14.04 7.13
C TRP A 368 -13.01 15.33 7.72
N ARG A 369 -11.90 15.25 8.47
CA ARG A 369 -11.20 16.39 9.07
C ARG A 369 -9.76 16.41 8.60
N PHE A 370 -9.31 17.54 8.06
CA PHE A 370 -7.95 17.73 7.52
C PHE A 370 -7.21 18.84 8.28
N PRO A 371 -6.98 18.70 9.59
CA PRO A 371 -6.24 19.70 10.34
C PRO A 371 -4.79 19.76 9.83
N PHE A 372 -4.24 20.98 9.78
CA PHE A 372 -2.83 21.16 9.43
C PHE A 372 -1.92 20.50 10.49
N GLN A 373 -1.06 19.61 10.04
CA GLN A 373 -0.19 18.80 10.89
C GLN A 373 1.17 19.50 11.13
N GLY A 374 1.18 20.60 11.89
CA GLY A 374 2.36 21.43 12.10
C GLY A 374 3.59 20.66 12.57
N GLY A 375 3.43 19.66 13.44
CA GLY A 375 4.55 18.83 13.91
C GLY A 375 5.18 17.95 12.81
N VAL A 376 4.37 17.46 11.86
CA VAL A 376 4.85 16.68 10.70
C VAL A 376 5.60 17.59 9.74
N PHE A 377 5.01 18.74 9.40
CA PHE A 377 5.64 19.74 8.53
C PHE A 377 6.95 20.29 9.14
N ALA A 378 7.01 20.51 10.45
CA ALA A 378 8.24 20.92 11.14
C ALA A 378 9.35 19.84 11.05
N ARG A 379 9.00 18.57 11.21
CA ARG A 379 9.96 17.46 11.01
C ARG A 379 10.43 17.38 9.56
N GLY A 380 9.52 17.48 8.59
CA GLY A 380 9.87 17.52 7.16
C GLY A 380 10.76 18.71 6.79
N ALA A 381 10.48 19.88 7.35
CA ALA A 381 11.30 21.07 7.20
C ALA A 381 12.70 20.88 7.82
N LEU A 382 12.79 20.30 9.01
CA LEU A 382 14.07 20.00 9.65
C LEU A 382 14.91 19.02 8.82
N LEU A 383 14.31 17.93 8.33
CA LEU A 383 14.99 16.95 7.47
C LEU A 383 15.43 17.58 6.14
N GLY A 384 14.54 18.35 5.50
CA GLY A 384 14.82 19.05 4.25
C GLY A 384 15.89 20.12 4.37
N LEU A 385 16.09 20.70 5.56
CA LEU A 385 17.16 21.64 5.86
C LEU A 385 18.46 20.93 6.24
N ALA A 386 18.37 19.99 7.19
CA ALA A 386 19.54 19.34 7.80
C ALA A 386 20.30 18.43 6.84
N LEU A 387 19.59 17.54 6.11
CA LEU A 387 20.26 16.55 5.25
C LEU A 387 21.06 17.20 4.11
N PRO A 388 20.50 18.12 3.30
CA PRO A 388 21.26 18.81 2.26
C PRO A 388 22.36 19.70 2.82
N PHE A 389 22.14 20.35 3.99
CA PHE A 389 23.14 21.17 4.64
C PHE A 389 24.34 20.35 5.11
N VAL A 390 24.11 19.22 5.78
CA VAL A 390 25.18 18.31 6.20
C VAL A 390 25.94 17.75 4.99
N ALA A 391 25.21 17.34 3.95
CA ALA A 391 25.81 16.87 2.72
C ALA A 391 26.71 17.94 2.07
N ALA A 392 26.26 19.20 2.06
CA ALA A 392 27.01 20.33 1.56
C ALA A 392 28.23 20.71 2.42
N ALA A 393 28.15 20.47 3.72
CA ALA A 393 29.26 20.76 4.65
C ALA A 393 30.51 19.88 4.36
N ILE A 394 30.33 18.67 3.83
CA ILE A 394 31.46 17.75 3.53
C ILE A 394 32.44 18.34 2.51
N PRO A 395 32.03 18.82 1.30
CA PRO A 395 32.95 19.42 0.35
C PRO A 395 33.58 20.72 0.87
N VAL A 396 32.80 21.52 1.62
CA VAL A 396 33.31 22.77 2.22
C VAL A 396 34.42 22.45 3.22
N TRP A 397 34.18 21.51 4.12
CA TRP A 397 35.15 21.10 5.14
C TRP A 397 36.43 20.53 4.53
N ARG A 398 36.32 19.77 3.43
CA ARG A 398 37.50 19.29 2.67
C ARG A 398 38.29 20.42 2.06
N ALA A 399 37.62 21.42 1.49
CA ALA A 399 38.29 22.52 0.78
C ALA A 399 39.07 23.46 1.73
N VAL A 400 38.55 23.76 2.91
CA VAL A 400 39.22 24.65 3.89
C VAL A 400 40.38 23.95 4.64
N ARG A 401 40.59 22.64 4.42
CA ARG A 401 41.74 21.88 4.97
C ARG A 401 42.90 21.67 4.00
N ILE A 402 42.75 22.12 2.75
CA ILE A 402 43.83 22.03 1.77
C ILE A 402 44.88 23.09 2.11
N ALA A 403 46.17 22.80 1.92
CA ALA A 403 47.23 23.79 2.12
C ALA A 403 47.04 24.99 1.19
N PRO A 404 47.26 26.24 1.67
CA PRO A 404 47.03 27.44 0.86
C PRO A 404 47.75 27.44 -0.49
N ILE A 405 48.98 26.94 -0.51
CA ILE A 405 49.80 26.83 -1.71
C ILE A 405 49.19 25.87 -2.75
N ASP A 406 48.59 24.78 -2.30
CA ASP A 406 47.93 23.79 -3.19
C ASP A 406 46.55 24.30 -3.68
N ALA A 407 45.94 25.22 -2.94
CA ALA A 407 44.72 25.86 -3.34
C ALA A 407 44.96 26.98 -4.38
N ILE A 408 46.07 27.71 -4.30
CA ILE A 408 46.45 28.81 -5.17
C ILE A 408 47.13 28.29 -6.46
N ARG A 409 47.97 27.22 -6.33
CA ARG A 409 48.56 26.60 -7.53
C ARG A 409 47.46 26.13 -8.45
N THR A 410 47.36 26.80 -9.59
CA THR A 410 46.48 26.35 -10.68
C THR A 410 46.88 24.94 -11.10
N ALA A 411 45.90 24.06 -11.31
CA ALA A 411 46.04 22.64 -11.66
C ALA A 411 46.86 22.39 -12.96
N TYR A 412 47.43 23.44 -13.54
CA TYR A 412 48.27 23.40 -14.77
C TYR A 412 49.66 22.74 -14.56
N LEU A 413 50.15 22.63 -13.36
CA LEU A 413 51.46 22.06 -13.08
C LEU A 413 51.42 20.62 -12.47
N SER A 414 50.28 19.98 -12.43
CA SER A 414 50.21 18.57 -12.09
C SER A 414 50.47 17.64 -13.28
N SER A 415 51.36 18.01 -14.17
CA SER A 415 51.81 17.21 -15.33
C SER A 415 52.63 15.95 -14.96
N GLY A 416 52.72 15.62 -13.68
CA GLY A 416 53.33 14.37 -13.21
C GLY A 416 52.38 13.23 -12.82
N ARG A 417 51.04 13.44 -12.94
CA ARG A 417 50.08 12.37 -12.59
C ARG A 417 50.06 11.34 -13.72
N ARG A 418 50.47 10.12 -13.40
CA ARG A 418 50.43 8.97 -14.31
C ARG A 418 49.09 8.92 -15.02
N VAL A 419 49.15 8.97 -16.37
CA VAL A 419 47.95 8.79 -17.23
C VAL A 419 47.29 7.48 -16.80
N PRO A 420 46.00 7.47 -16.44
CA PRO A 420 45.35 6.22 -16.02
C PRO A 420 45.59 5.15 -17.08
N LEU A 421 45.89 3.93 -16.67
CA LEU A 421 46.11 2.79 -17.58
C LEU A 421 45.02 2.64 -18.63
N LEU A 422 43.77 2.94 -18.25
CA LEU A 422 42.59 2.96 -19.12
C LEU A 422 42.66 3.99 -20.25
N ALA A 423 43.38 5.12 -20.09
CA ALA A 423 43.52 6.13 -21.12
C ALA A 423 44.54 5.74 -22.22
N ARG A 424 45.29 4.65 -22.03
CA ARG A 424 46.23 4.06 -22.96
C ARG A 424 45.59 3.03 -23.91
N VAL A 425 44.35 2.64 -23.67
CA VAL A 425 43.61 1.68 -24.52
C VAL A 425 43.44 2.29 -25.91
N PRO A 426 43.91 1.62 -27.00
CA PRO A 426 43.71 2.07 -28.35
C PRO A 426 42.24 1.97 -28.70
N LEU A 427 41.58 3.14 -28.93
CA LEU A 427 40.19 3.21 -29.34
C LEU A 427 40.14 3.19 -30.88
N PRO A 428 39.26 2.40 -31.50
CA PRO A 428 39.10 2.40 -32.97
C PRO A 428 38.40 3.69 -33.45
N GLY A 429 38.74 4.13 -34.67
CA GLY A 429 38.10 5.24 -35.35
C GLY A 429 38.92 6.53 -35.44
N ARG A 430 38.34 7.55 -36.10
CA ARG A 430 38.99 8.86 -36.30
C ARG A 430 39.20 9.59 -34.97
N THR A 431 40.26 10.37 -34.86
CA THR A 431 40.66 11.11 -33.64
C THR A 431 39.53 11.94 -33.04
N THR A 432 38.69 12.56 -33.88
CA THR A 432 37.52 13.32 -33.41
C THR A 432 36.42 12.49 -32.81
N ALA A 433 36.26 11.21 -33.22
CA ALA A 433 35.30 10.30 -32.63
C ALA A 433 35.79 9.72 -31.30
N GLN A 434 37.12 9.68 -31.10
CA GLN A 434 37.71 9.21 -29.85
C GLN A 434 37.71 10.28 -28.74
N LEU A 435 37.58 11.57 -29.08
CA LEU A 435 37.64 12.68 -28.11
C LEU A 435 36.63 12.55 -26.96
N PRO A 436 35.35 12.23 -27.15
CA PRO A 436 34.39 12.06 -26.07
C PRO A 436 34.82 11.00 -25.03
N PHE A 437 35.31 9.87 -25.52
CA PHE A 437 35.73 8.76 -24.63
C PHE A 437 37.04 9.08 -23.89
N ARG A 438 38.01 9.70 -24.60
CA ARG A 438 39.27 10.11 -23.98
C ARG A 438 39.09 11.21 -22.94
N SER A 439 38.11 12.08 -23.10
CA SER A 439 37.78 13.12 -22.12
C SER A 439 37.22 12.54 -20.81
N LEU A 440 36.38 11.51 -20.89
CA LEU A 440 35.86 10.79 -19.76
C LEU A 440 36.95 10.11 -18.94
N LEU A 441 37.93 9.48 -19.66
CA LEU A 441 39.03 8.78 -19.00
C LEU A 441 40.08 9.74 -18.43
N ARG A 442 40.21 10.93 -18.93
CA ARG A 442 41.16 11.97 -18.46
C ARG A 442 40.71 12.64 -17.17
N SER A 443 39.40 12.69 -16.90
CA SER A 443 38.83 13.29 -15.70
C SER A 443 37.95 12.30 -14.91
N PRO A 444 38.52 11.20 -14.37
CA PRO A 444 37.74 10.10 -13.79
C PRO A 444 36.86 10.53 -12.60
N ARG A 445 37.37 11.42 -11.74
CA ARG A 445 36.60 11.92 -10.58
C ARG A 445 35.32 12.64 -11.02
N ARG A 446 35.39 13.48 -12.06
CA ARG A 446 34.22 14.17 -12.59
C ARG A 446 33.25 13.20 -13.23
N THR A 447 33.75 12.28 -14.05
CA THR A 447 32.94 11.27 -14.73
C THR A 447 32.17 10.42 -13.69
N ILE A 448 32.87 9.93 -12.65
CA ILE A 448 32.25 9.15 -11.56
C ILE A 448 31.17 9.96 -10.85
N MET A 449 31.40 11.23 -10.52
CA MET A 449 30.39 12.06 -9.85
C MET A 449 29.15 12.29 -10.71
N THR A 450 29.32 12.45 -12.03
CA THR A 450 28.18 12.60 -12.94
C THR A 450 27.42 11.27 -13.13
N VAL A 451 28.16 10.16 -13.28
CA VAL A 451 27.59 8.79 -13.34
C VAL A 451 26.81 8.49 -12.06
N LEU A 452 27.36 8.80 -10.88
CA LEU A 452 26.67 8.60 -9.60
C LEU A 452 25.41 9.49 -9.51
N GLY A 453 25.43 10.71 -10.05
CA GLY A 453 24.24 11.56 -10.06
C GLY A 453 23.09 10.97 -10.88
N VAL A 454 23.40 10.41 -12.05
CA VAL A 454 22.41 9.69 -12.85
C VAL A 454 21.99 8.39 -12.16
N ALA A 455 22.94 7.65 -11.62
CA ALA A 455 22.67 6.39 -10.91
C ALA A 455 21.72 6.59 -9.74
N VAL A 456 21.92 7.61 -8.90
CA VAL A 456 21.02 7.90 -7.76
C VAL A 456 19.60 8.19 -8.23
N ALA A 457 19.43 8.94 -9.33
CA ALA A 457 18.10 9.19 -9.89
C ALA A 457 17.40 7.89 -10.31
N ILE A 458 18.13 6.97 -10.93
CA ILE A 458 17.62 5.67 -11.38
C ILE A 458 17.39 4.73 -10.19
N VAL A 459 18.24 4.75 -9.16
CA VAL A 459 18.05 3.98 -7.92
C VAL A 459 16.73 4.35 -7.24
N VAL A 460 16.46 5.65 -7.09
CA VAL A 460 15.19 6.11 -6.49
C VAL A 460 14.00 5.71 -7.35
N LEU A 461 14.11 5.85 -8.67
CA LEU A 461 13.06 5.43 -9.61
C LEU A 461 12.76 3.93 -9.47
N VAL A 462 13.79 3.09 -9.56
CA VAL A 462 13.63 1.63 -9.51
C VAL A 462 13.15 1.19 -8.12
N GLY A 463 13.66 1.78 -7.03
CA GLY A 463 13.24 1.46 -5.67
C GLY A 463 11.76 1.74 -5.43
N VAL A 464 11.25 2.88 -5.90
CA VAL A 464 9.85 3.28 -5.66
C VAL A 464 8.90 2.68 -6.69
N VAL A 465 9.17 2.85 -7.98
CA VAL A 465 8.26 2.34 -9.04
C VAL A 465 8.33 0.83 -9.13
N GLY A 466 9.52 0.23 -8.94
CA GLY A 466 9.69 -1.21 -8.88
C GLY A 466 8.94 -1.87 -7.72
N MET A 467 8.73 -1.16 -6.60
CA MET A 467 7.89 -1.64 -5.51
C MET A 467 6.42 -1.79 -5.98
N VAL A 468 5.89 -0.80 -6.69
CA VAL A 468 4.53 -0.86 -7.27
C VAL A 468 4.42 -1.99 -8.30
N ASP A 469 5.44 -2.14 -9.15
CA ASP A 469 5.52 -3.24 -10.11
C ASP A 469 5.51 -4.62 -9.42
N SER A 470 6.26 -4.74 -8.32
CA SER A 470 6.34 -5.99 -7.53
C SER A 470 4.99 -6.37 -6.92
N PHE A 471 4.26 -5.39 -6.39
CA PHE A 471 2.89 -5.61 -5.91
C PHE A 471 1.96 -6.10 -7.04
N ARG A 472 1.93 -5.38 -8.16
CA ARG A 472 1.08 -5.75 -9.31
C ARG A 472 1.40 -7.14 -9.82
N GLN A 473 2.68 -7.45 -10.01
CA GLN A 473 3.12 -8.75 -10.49
C GLN A 473 2.69 -9.88 -9.54
N THR A 474 2.85 -9.68 -8.23
CA THR A 474 2.44 -10.68 -7.22
C THR A 474 0.95 -10.98 -7.31
N ILE A 475 0.12 -9.96 -7.44
CA ILE A 475 -1.34 -10.12 -7.56
C ILE A 475 -1.71 -10.77 -8.90
N ASP A 476 -1.05 -10.39 -9.99
CA ASP A 476 -1.31 -11.00 -11.30
C ASP A 476 -0.94 -12.49 -11.30
N LEU A 477 0.15 -12.89 -10.64
CA LEU A 477 0.54 -14.28 -10.47
C LEU A 477 -0.46 -15.05 -9.58
N ALA A 478 -0.91 -14.47 -8.47
CA ALA A 478 -1.93 -15.05 -7.62
C ALA A 478 -3.25 -15.28 -8.38
N ASN A 479 -3.71 -14.29 -9.12
CA ASN A 479 -4.91 -14.39 -9.95
C ASN A 479 -4.75 -15.46 -11.06
N ALA A 480 -3.59 -15.51 -11.71
CA ALA A 480 -3.30 -16.53 -12.72
C ALA A 480 -3.35 -17.95 -12.12
N GLU A 481 -2.83 -18.14 -10.89
CA GLU A 481 -2.90 -19.42 -10.19
C GLU A 481 -4.34 -19.79 -9.86
N ILE A 482 -5.13 -18.87 -9.33
CA ILE A 482 -6.53 -19.12 -8.98
C ILE A 482 -7.36 -19.51 -10.22
N VAL A 483 -7.15 -18.88 -11.38
CA VAL A 483 -7.91 -19.19 -12.62
C VAL A 483 -7.24 -20.21 -13.53
N ARG A 484 -6.14 -20.82 -13.12
CA ARG A 484 -5.30 -21.73 -13.94
C ARG A 484 -6.07 -22.88 -14.57
N THR A 485 -6.87 -23.58 -13.77
CA THR A 485 -7.75 -24.66 -14.22
C THR A 485 -9.21 -24.26 -14.02
N SER A 486 -10.08 -24.71 -14.93
CA SER A 486 -11.52 -24.42 -14.85
C SER A 486 -11.85 -22.94 -14.58
N PRO A 487 -11.44 -22.01 -15.44
CA PRO A 487 -11.57 -20.56 -15.19
C PRO A 487 -13.02 -20.06 -15.13
N ARG A 488 -13.98 -20.90 -15.56
CA ARG A 488 -15.42 -20.63 -15.49
C ARG A 488 -16.09 -21.27 -14.28
N ARG A 489 -15.32 -21.95 -13.42
CA ARG A 489 -15.87 -22.54 -12.21
C ARG A 489 -16.51 -21.49 -11.32
N THR A 490 -17.54 -21.91 -10.65
CA THR A 490 -18.32 -21.06 -9.74
C THR A 490 -18.36 -21.73 -8.37
N THR A 491 -18.05 -21.00 -7.32
CA THR A 491 -18.15 -21.48 -5.95
C THR A 491 -19.55 -21.19 -5.42
N VAL A 492 -20.20 -22.20 -4.88
CA VAL A 492 -21.50 -22.16 -4.24
C VAL A 492 -21.30 -22.42 -2.74
N ASP A 493 -21.38 -21.39 -1.92
CA ASP A 493 -21.24 -21.52 -0.48
C ASP A 493 -22.62 -21.87 0.12
N LEU A 494 -22.63 -22.74 1.12
CA LEU A 494 -23.85 -23.18 1.80
C LEU A 494 -24.00 -22.46 3.14
N GLN A 495 -25.23 -22.26 3.59
CA GLN A 495 -25.53 -21.61 4.87
C GLN A 495 -25.03 -22.37 6.09
N THR A 496 -24.86 -23.68 5.98
CA THR A 496 -24.45 -24.57 7.06
C THR A 496 -23.67 -25.76 6.52
N PHE A 497 -23.12 -26.54 7.45
CA PHE A 497 -22.48 -27.81 7.12
C PHE A 497 -23.56 -28.86 6.78
N LEU A 498 -23.50 -29.40 5.57
CA LEU A 498 -24.43 -30.41 5.09
C LEU A 498 -23.71 -31.72 4.74
N PRO A 499 -24.33 -32.90 4.94
CA PRO A 499 -23.84 -34.11 4.32
C PRO A 499 -23.75 -33.98 2.79
N ILE A 500 -22.77 -34.57 2.15
CA ILE A 500 -22.61 -34.51 0.67
C ILE A 500 -23.77 -35.18 -0.07
N ASP A 501 -24.46 -36.09 0.58
CA ASP A 501 -25.65 -36.80 0.07
C ASP A 501 -26.96 -36.04 0.40
N ASN A 502 -26.89 -34.85 0.98
CA ASN A 502 -28.06 -34.04 1.30
C ASN A 502 -28.78 -33.61 0.02
N GLU A 503 -30.11 -33.50 0.08
CA GLU A 503 -30.95 -33.13 -1.06
C GLU A 503 -30.57 -31.80 -1.68
N ASN A 504 -30.22 -30.78 -0.89
CA ASN A 504 -29.79 -29.48 -1.37
C ASN A 504 -28.44 -29.55 -2.14
N VAL A 505 -27.49 -30.35 -1.67
CA VAL A 505 -26.21 -30.57 -2.36
C VAL A 505 -26.46 -31.31 -3.68
N ARG A 506 -27.26 -32.36 -3.66
CA ARG A 506 -27.63 -33.09 -4.88
C ARG A 506 -28.38 -32.23 -5.88
N ALA A 507 -29.22 -31.30 -5.43
CA ALA A 507 -29.93 -30.37 -6.32
C ALA A 507 -28.95 -29.44 -7.07
N ILE A 508 -27.87 -28.99 -6.39
CA ILE A 508 -26.81 -28.21 -7.05
C ILE A 508 -26.06 -29.07 -8.07
N GLU A 509 -25.67 -30.30 -7.69
CA GLU A 509 -24.92 -31.22 -8.55
C GLU A 509 -25.70 -31.67 -9.78
N SER A 510 -26.99 -31.93 -9.59
CA SER A 510 -27.88 -32.42 -10.69
C SER A 510 -28.47 -31.28 -11.54
N SER A 511 -28.11 -30.02 -11.28
CA SER A 511 -28.58 -28.89 -12.08
C SER A 511 -28.27 -29.08 -13.57
N PRO A 512 -29.24 -28.88 -14.48
CA PRO A 512 -29.03 -29.01 -15.91
C PRO A 512 -27.99 -28.06 -16.49
N LEU A 513 -27.63 -27.02 -15.77
CA LEU A 513 -26.65 -26.02 -16.17
C LEU A 513 -25.23 -26.38 -15.71
N VAL A 514 -25.07 -27.39 -14.88
CA VAL A 514 -23.79 -27.86 -14.31
C VAL A 514 -23.28 -29.05 -15.10
N SER A 515 -22.00 -29.06 -15.44
CA SER A 515 -21.33 -30.18 -16.09
C SER A 515 -20.54 -31.07 -15.13
N ALA A 516 -20.02 -30.50 -14.07
CA ALA A 516 -19.30 -31.15 -12.99
C ALA A 516 -19.47 -30.36 -11.71
N ALA A 517 -19.54 -31.03 -10.57
CA ALA A 517 -19.60 -30.44 -9.24
C ALA A 517 -18.64 -31.16 -8.31
N GLU A 518 -18.08 -30.45 -7.37
CA GLU A 518 -17.09 -30.94 -6.42
C GLU A 518 -17.33 -30.35 -5.05
N PRO A 519 -17.72 -31.17 -4.06
CA PRO A 519 -17.90 -30.71 -2.69
C PRO A 519 -16.56 -30.34 -2.04
N HIS A 520 -16.50 -29.18 -1.44
CA HIS A 520 -15.37 -28.70 -0.65
C HIS A 520 -15.80 -28.49 0.82
N LEU A 521 -14.83 -28.58 1.71
CA LEU A 521 -15.05 -28.27 3.12
C LEU A 521 -14.10 -27.15 3.54
N ARG A 522 -14.65 -26.04 4.04
CA ARG A 522 -13.88 -24.90 4.53
C ARG A 522 -14.06 -24.76 6.04
N VAL A 523 -12.96 -24.77 6.78
CA VAL A 523 -12.94 -24.63 8.24
C VAL A 523 -11.78 -23.77 8.68
N GLY A 524 -11.98 -22.99 9.75
CA GLY A 524 -10.89 -22.25 10.37
C GLY A 524 -9.97 -23.17 11.16
N GLY A 525 -8.66 -22.90 11.10
CA GLY A 525 -7.65 -23.64 11.87
C GLY A 525 -6.44 -22.77 12.20
N THR A 526 -5.55 -23.30 13.04
CA THR A 526 -4.28 -22.64 13.37
C THR A 526 -3.14 -23.61 13.11
N VAL A 527 -2.17 -23.25 12.30
CA VAL A 527 -0.96 -24.04 12.03
C VAL A 527 0.17 -23.51 12.89
N GLY A 528 0.84 -24.40 13.61
CA GLY A 528 1.94 -24.03 14.52
C GLY A 528 3.21 -24.83 14.28
N HIS A 529 4.37 -24.17 14.36
CA HIS A 529 5.69 -24.80 14.37
C HIS A 529 6.69 -23.91 15.12
N GLY A 530 7.58 -24.51 15.93
CA GLY A 530 8.66 -23.80 16.59
C GLY A 530 8.22 -22.66 17.54
N GLY A 531 6.98 -22.68 18.04
CA GLY A 531 6.42 -21.61 18.90
C GLY A 531 5.69 -20.50 18.14
N THR A 532 5.70 -20.51 16.81
CA THR A 532 4.92 -19.61 15.94
C THR A 532 3.59 -20.30 15.63
N GLU A 533 2.48 -19.58 15.75
CA GLU A 533 1.14 -20.03 15.37
C GLU A 533 0.54 -19.05 14.36
N LEU A 534 -0.05 -19.58 13.28
CA LEU A 534 -0.71 -18.83 12.22
C LEU A 534 -2.14 -19.32 12.04
N ASP A 535 -3.09 -18.39 12.09
CA ASP A 535 -4.47 -18.71 11.76
C ASP A 535 -4.63 -18.83 10.24
N VAL A 536 -5.28 -19.91 9.82
CA VAL A 536 -5.49 -20.25 8.41
C VAL A 536 -6.93 -20.69 8.16
N LEU A 537 -7.44 -20.35 6.97
CA LEU A 537 -8.60 -20.99 6.40
C LEU A 537 -8.15 -22.29 5.73
N LEU A 538 -8.58 -23.42 6.27
CA LEU A 538 -8.34 -24.73 5.68
C LEU A 538 -9.41 -25.01 4.63
N GLU A 539 -9.00 -25.24 3.41
CA GLU A 539 -9.87 -25.72 2.35
C GLU A 539 -9.52 -27.18 2.03
N LEU A 540 -10.46 -28.09 2.31
CA LEU A 540 -10.34 -29.50 2.02
C LEU A 540 -11.00 -29.78 0.66
N LEU A 541 -10.19 -30.21 -0.29
CA LEU A 541 -10.56 -30.43 -1.68
C LEU A 541 -9.77 -31.61 -2.27
N PRO A 542 -10.16 -32.22 -3.38
CA PRO A 542 -9.34 -33.21 -4.07
C PRO A 542 -8.03 -32.59 -4.55
N LEU A 543 -6.91 -32.93 -3.90
CA LEU A 543 -5.58 -32.44 -4.29
C LEU A 543 -5.08 -33.02 -5.62
N GLN A 544 -5.74 -34.02 -6.17
CA GLN A 544 -5.45 -34.64 -7.47
C GLN A 544 -6.76 -34.88 -8.24
N GLY A 545 -6.78 -34.48 -9.51
CA GLY A 545 -7.91 -34.78 -10.40
C GLY A 545 -9.16 -33.91 -10.22
N GLY A 546 -9.16 -32.92 -9.32
CA GLY A 546 -10.28 -32.03 -9.09
C GLY A 546 -10.45 -30.94 -10.15
N LEU A 547 -11.54 -30.15 -10.05
CA LEU A 547 -11.80 -29.00 -10.92
C LEU A 547 -10.69 -27.95 -10.80
N TRP A 548 -10.16 -27.80 -9.60
CA TRP A 548 -8.98 -26.98 -9.31
C TRP A 548 -8.27 -27.53 -8.07
N SER A 549 -6.96 -27.46 -8.08
CA SER A 549 -6.11 -27.72 -6.92
C SER A 549 -4.92 -26.77 -6.93
N PRO A 550 -4.36 -26.37 -5.76
CA PRO A 550 -3.21 -25.49 -5.69
C PRO A 550 -1.99 -26.14 -6.39
N SER A 551 -1.29 -25.36 -7.22
CA SER A 551 0.01 -25.79 -7.71
C SER A 551 1.00 -25.88 -6.55
N ARG A 552 2.03 -26.72 -6.70
CA ARG A 552 3.06 -26.94 -5.69
C ARG A 552 4.41 -26.61 -6.26
N THR A 553 5.10 -25.66 -5.67
CA THR A 553 6.49 -25.33 -6.02
C THR A 553 7.45 -26.42 -5.50
N THR A 554 7.12 -26.98 -4.34
CA THR A 554 7.81 -28.14 -3.75
C THR A 554 6.78 -29.13 -3.27
N SER A 555 7.13 -30.43 -3.27
CA SER A 555 6.24 -31.51 -2.84
C SER A 555 6.98 -32.60 -2.10
N ALA A 556 6.31 -33.22 -1.14
CA ALA A 556 6.78 -34.38 -0.40
C ALA A 556 5.66 -35.41 -0.22
N PRO A 557 5.95 -36.72 -0.10
CA PRO A 557 4.93 -37.74 0.16
C PRO A 557 4.33 -37.60 1.56
N ALA A 558 3.03 -37.87 1.69
CA ALA A 558 2.30 -37.81 2.96
C ALA A 558 2.76 -38.86 3.99
N ASN A 559 3.26 -40.04 3.50
CA ASN A 559 3.75 -41.17 4.31
C ASN A 559 2.75 -41.63 5.38
N GLY A 560 1.45 -41.73 5.00
CA GLY A 560 0.38 -42.22 5.84
C GLY A 560 -0.09 -41.24 6.94
N LYS A 561 0.38 -40.00 6.90
CA LYS A 561 -0.10 -38.89 7.77
C LYS A 561 -1.02 -37.96 6.98
N PRO A 562 -1.98 -37.27 7.65
CA PRO A 562 -2.70 -36.18 7.00
C PRO A 562 -1.75 -35.14 6.41
N GLY A 563 -2.07 -34.69 5.21
CA GLY A 563 -1.19 -33.82 4.41
C GLY A 563 -1.72 -32.41 4.29
N ILE A 564 -0.87 -31.39 4.53
CA ILE A 564 -1.23 -29.99 4.34
C ILE A 564 -0.34 -29.34 3.26
N VAL A 565 -0.96 -28.59 2.37
CA VAL A 565 -0.28 -27.70 1.42
C VAL A 565 -0.37 -26.28 1.99
N LEU A 566 0.77 -25.69 2.29
CA LEU A 566 0.88 -24.34 2.83
C LEU A 566 1.14 -23.34 1.71
N ALA A 567 0.63 -22.15 1.85
CA ALA A 567 1.07 -21.02 1.03
C ALA A 567 2.55 -20.69 1.33
N GLU A 568 3.28 -20.18 0.35
CA GLU A 568 4.72 -19.87 0.46
C GLU A 568 5.03 -18.98 1.66
N LYS A 569 4.24 -17.93 1.85
CA LYS A 569 4.40 -17.02 2.99
C LYS A 569 4.21 -17.73 4.34
N ALA A 570 3.21 -18.59 4.46
CA ALA A 570 2.99 -19.36 5.69
C ALA A 570 4.15 -20.31 5.99
N ALA A 571 4.70 -20.96 4.96
CA ALA A 571 5.84 -21.86 5.11
C ALA A 571 7.11 -21.10 5.56
N VAL A 572 7.36 -19.92 5.01
CA VAL A 572 8.48 -19.05 5.40
C VAL A 572 8.33 -18.57 6.85
N ASP A 573 7.14 -18.09 7.24
CA ASP A 573 6.90 -17.57 8.59
C ASP A 573 6.99 -18.66 9.68
N LEU A 574 6.59 -19.89 9.35
CA LEU A 574 6.71 -21.05 10.22
C LEU A 574 8.12 -21.67 10.20
N GLY A 575 8.97 -21.28 9.24
CA GLY A 575 10.29 -21.87 9.04
C GLY A 575 10.25 -23.34 8.65
N VAL A 576 9.28 -23.75 7.80
CA VAL A 576 9.06 -25.14 7.39
C VAL A 576 9.21 -25.33 5.89
N SER A 577 9.60 -26.54 5.51
CA SER A 577 9.73 -27.00 4.12
C SER A 577 8.82 -28.20 3.85
N ALA A 578 8.66 -28.55 2.57
CA ALA A 578 7.92 -29.75 2.20
C ALA A 578 8.60 -30.99 2.82
N GLY A 579 7.83 -31.80 3.53
CA GLY A 579 8.30 -32.96 4.27
C GLY A 579 8.30 -32.79 5.79
N ASP A 580 8.29 -31.55 6.30
CA ASP A 580 8.26 -31.27 7.74
C ASP A 580 6.88 -31.59 8.34
N THR A 581 6.85 -31.68 9.66
CA THR A 581 5.60 -31.90 10.40
C THR A 581 5.27 -30.63 11.20
N VAL A 582 4.03 -30.16 11.04
CA VAL A 582 3.48 -29.01 11.77
C VAL A 582 2.32 -29.44 12.67
N THR A 583 1.99 -28.66 13.65
CA THR A 583 0.83 -28.89 14.52
C THR A 583 -0.35 -28.09 13.99
N LEU A 584 -1.42 -28.80 13.61
CA LEU A 584 -2.67 -28.18 13.20
C LEU A 584 -3.67 -28.21 14.37
N ARG A 585 -4.10 -27.02 14.81
CA ARG A 585 -5.25 -26.86 15.70
C ARG A 585 -6.50 -26.69 14.85
N HIS A 586 -7.45 -27.60 14.95
CA HIS A 586 -8.63 -27.63 14.09
C HIS A 586 -9.89 -28.01 14.90
N PRO A 587 -11.09 -27.65 14.44
CA PRO A 587 -12.32 -28.12 15.02
C PRO A 587 -12.49 -29.64 14.78
N ARG A 588 -12.93 -30.38 15.80
CA ARG A 588 -13.34 -31.76 15.67
C ARG A 588 -14.77 -31.88 16.18
N ARG A 589 -15.64 -32.41 15.33
CA ARG A 589 -17.05 -32.58 15.66
C ARG A 589 -17.20 -33.64 16.77
N THR A 590 -17.90 -33.29 17.85
CA THR A 590 -18.15 -34.17 19.02
C THR A 590 -19.63 -34.54 19.20
N GLY A 591 -20.52 -33.81 18.51
CA GLY A 591 -21.97 -34.06 18.51
C GLY A 591 -22.60 -33.47 17.23
N LEU A 592 -23.92 -33.36 17.18
CA LEU A 592 -24.63 -32.87 16.00
C LEU A 592 -24.23 -31.41 15.67
N THR A 593 -24.13 -30.56 16.70
CA THR A 593 -23.79 -29.12 16.54
C THR A 593 -22.62 -28.66 17.42
N THR A 594 -21.96 -29.61 18.12
CA THR A 594 -20.88 -29.29 19.03
C THR A 594 -19.51 -29.66 18.45
N TYR A 595 -18.55 -28.77 18.66
CA TYR A 595 -17.17 -28.92 18.18
C TYR A 595 -16.20 -28.68 19.34
N ARG A 596 -15.08 -29.39 19.29
CA ARG A 596 -13.95 -29.19 20.21
C ARG A 596 -12.70 -28.94 19.38
N PHE A 597 -11.92 -27.92 19.73
CA PHE A 597 -10.62 -27.73 19.09
C PHE A 597 -9.60 -28.73 19.62
N VAL A 598 -8.95 -29.44 18.70
CA VAL A 598 -7.89 -30.43 18.98
C VAL A 598 -6.63 -30.05 18.20
N ARG A 599 -5.48 -30.50 18.71
CA ARG A 599 -4.19 -30.35 18.02
C ARG A 599 -3.76 -31.68 17.45
N SER A 600 -3.44 -31.71 16.15
CA SER A 600 -3.00 -32.90 15.43
C SER A 600 -1.72 -32.63 14.67
N PRO A 601 -0.76 -33.56 14.63
CA PRO A 601 0.41 -33.43 13.77
C PRO A 601 0.00 -33.71 12.32
N VAL A 602 0.34 -32.81 11.40
CA VAL A 602 0.11 -32.94 9.96
C VAL A 602 1.43 -32.74 9.20
N ARG A 603 1.58 -33.39 8.07
CA ARG A 603 2.78 -33.29 7.27
C ARG A 603 2.62 -32.23 6.18
N VAL A 604 3.62 -31.38 5.95
CA VAL A 604 3.65 -30.44 4.84
C VAL A 604 3.93 -31.25 3.56
N VAL A 605 2.89 -31.47 2.75
CA VAL A 605 2.98 -32.25 1.49
C VAL A 605 3.25 -31.37 0.28
N GLY A 606 3.23 -30.07 0.44
CA GLY A 606 3.56 -29.13 -0.63
C GLY A 606 3.55 -27.68 -0.17
N ILE A 607 4.18 -26.82 -0.96
CA ILE A 607 4.14 -25.38 -0.80
C ILE A 607 3.52 -24.79 -2.07
N SER A 608 2.48 -23.99 -1.93
CA SER A 608 1.79 -23.31 -3.02
C SER A 608 2.36 -21.92 -3.25
N PRO A 609 2.48 -21.45 -4.50
CA PRO A 609 2.98 -20.11 -4.83
C PRO A 609 1.99 -18.98 -4.49
N LEU A 610 0.87 -19.28 -3.82
CA LEU A 610 -0.06 -18.25 -3.39
C LEU A 610 0.62 -17.29 -2.40
N PRO A 611 0.51 -15.98 -2.60
CA PRO A 611 1.26 -15.01 -1.81
C PRO A 611 0.67 -14.76 -0.41
N THR A 612 -0.55 -15.25 -0.14
CA THR A 612 -1.27 -15.00 1.11
C THR A 612 -1.04 -16.13 2.12
N ARG A 613 -0.73 -15.79 3.39
CA ARG A 613 -0.42 -16.80 4.42
C ARG A 613 -1.64 -17.44 5.07
N PHE A 614 -2.83 -16.84 4.92
CA PHE A 614 -4.03 -17.25 5.66
C PHE A 614 -4.83 -18.38 5.01
N VAL A 615 -4.34 -18.99 3.91
CA VAL A 615 -5.00 -20.12 3.24
C VAL A 615 -4.09 -21.34 3.26
N ALA A 616 -4.65 -22.49 3.61
CA ALA A 616 -3.97 -23.76 3.51
C ALA A 616 -4.92 -24.83 2.94
N PHE A 617 -4.39 -25.85 2.28
CA PHE A 617 -5.18 -26.85 1.59
C PHE A 617 -4.84 -28.23 2.13
N MET A 618 -5.87 -29.07 2.22
CA MET A 618 -5.74 -30.49 2.58
C MET A 618 -6.55 -31.35 1.63
N ASP A 619 -6.21 -32.63 1.56
CA ASP A 619 -7.02 -33.56 0.79
C ASP A 619 -8.39 -33.76 1.43
N SER A 620 -9.44 -33.92 0.61
CA SER A 620 -10.81 -34.13 1.10
C SER A 620 -10.94 -35.37 2.01
N SER A 621 -10.09 -36.36 1.82
CA SER A 621 -10.03 -37.54 2.70
C SER A 621 -9.56 -37.23 4.12
N ASP A 622 -8.77 -36.19 4.31
CA ASP A 622 -8.28 -35.78 5.63
C ASP A 622 -9.38 -35.17 6.53
N ALA A 623 -10.61 -34.93 5.99
CA ALA A 623 -11.76 -34.53 6.79
C ALA A 623 -12.13 -35.52 7.89
N GLU A 624 -11.71 -36.78 7.81
CA GLU A 624 -11.89 -37.81 8.84
C GLU A 624 -11.27 -37.40 10.19
N MET A 625 -10.10 -36.72 10.17
CA MET A 625 -9.44 -36.27 11.40
C MET A 625 -10.29 -35.27 12.19
N MET A 626 -11.19 -34.55 11.48
CA MET A 626 -12.11 -33.57 12.04
C MET A 626 -13.48 -34.15 12.39
N ASN A 627 -13.70 -35.44 12.12
CA ASN A 627 -15.02 -36.07 12.21
C ASN A 627 -16.06 -35.42 11.27
N LEU A 628 -15.60 -34.94 10.13
CA LEU A 628 -16.37 -34.23 9.09
C LEU A 628 -16.29 -34.96 7.73
N ALA A 629 -15.92 -36.25 7.72
CA ALA A 629 -15.98 -37.05 6.52
C ALA A 629 -17.38 -37.01 5.89
N GLY A 630 -17.47 -36.83 4.60
CA GLY A 630 -18.74 -36.71 3.87
C GLY A 630 -19.58 -35.48 4.22
N VAL A 631 -18.96 -34.41 4.76
CA VAL A 631 -19.62 -33.12 5.04
C VAL A 631 -19.03 -32.04 4.14
N THR A 632 -19.88 -31.15 3.66
CA THR A 632 -19.51 -29.99 2.84
C THR A 632 -20.20 -28.73 3.34
N ASN A 633 -19.59 -27.57 3.12
CA ASN A 633 -20.20 -26.26 3.24
C ASN A 633 -19.94 -25.36 2.02
N SER A 634 -19.32 -25.94 0.98
CA SER A 634 -19.09 -25.25 -0.28
C SER A 634 -19.06 -26.26 -1.42
N VAL A 635 -19.67 -25.95 -2.56
CA VAL A 635 -19.66 -26.79 -3.75
C VAL A 635 -19.09 -26.00 -4.91
N VAL A 636 -18.02 -26.49 -5.49
CA VAL A 636 -17.44 -25.88 -6.69
C VAL A 636 -18.06 -26.52 -7.92
N VAL A 637 -18.66 -25.72 -8.79
CA VAL A 637 -19.37 -26.21 -9.98
C VAL A 637 -18.73 -25.69 -11.25
N GLN A 638 -18.71 -26.52 -12.28
CA GLN A 638 -18.31 -26.16 -13.64
C GLN A 638 -19.56 -26.01 -14.50
N PRO A 639 -19.80 -24.84 -15.13
CA PRO A 639 -20.93 -24.67 -16.03
C PRO A 639 -20.77 -25.50 -17.29
N ARG A 640 -21.89 -25.96 -17.87
CA ARG A 640 -21.90 -26.62 -19.19
C ARG A 640 -21.42 -25.65 -20.27
N PRO A 641 -20.77 -26.16 -21.34
CA PRO A 641 -20.45 -25.34 -22.49
C PRO A 641 -21.69 -24.62 -23.05
N GLY A 642 -21.57 -23.29 -23.31
CA GLY A 642 -22.68 -22.48 -23.80
C GLY A 642 -23.59 -21.89 -22.71
N THR A 643 -23.50 -22.33 -21.46
CA THR A 643 -24.26 -21.72 -20.35
C THR A 643 -23.73 -20.34 -20.02
N SER A 644 -24.60 -19.35 -19.91
CA SER A 644 -24.21 -18.03 -19.39
C SER A 644 -24.01 -18.10 -17.88
N ILE A 645 -22.99 -17.43 -17.37
CA ILE A 645 -22.70 -17.39 -15.93
C ILE A 645 -23.89 -16.83 -15.16
N ALA A 646 -24.51 -15.75 -15.66
CA ALA A 646 -25.69 -15.14 -15.02
C ALA A 646 -26.93 -16.08 -14.96
N ALA A 647 -27.07 -17.02 -15.91
CA ALA A 647 -28.14 -18.00 -15.84
C ALA A 647 -27.84 -19.08 -14.79
N LEU A 648 -26.56 -19.52 -14.70
CA LEU A 648 -26.11 -20.43 -13.66
C LEU A 648 -26.30 -19.83 -12.26
N GLU A 649 -25.84 -18.59 -12.06
CA GLU A 649 -25.98 -17.87 -10.79
C GLU A 649 -27.44 -17.80 -10.34
N ARG A 650 -28.34 -17.33 -11.21
CA ARG A 650 -29.77 -17.25 -10.88
C ARG A 650 -30.41 -18.60 -10.53
N SER A 651 -30.01 -19.64 -11.24
CA SER A 651 -30.53 -21.01 -11.00
C SER A 651 -30.03 -21.58 -9.67
N LEU A 652 -28.76 -21.39 -9.34
CA LEU A 652 -28.17 -21.91 -8.11
C LEU A 652 -28.49 -21.06 -6.89
N PHE A 653 -28.54 -19.74 -7.06
CA PHE A 653 -28.86 -18.81 -5.98
C PHE A 653 -30.29 -19.01 -5.43
N GLY A 654 -31.21 -19.48 -6.28
CA GLY A 654 -32.56 -19.81 -5.85
C GLY A 654 -32.73 -21.16 -5.15
N GLN A 655 -31.66 -21.96 -5.00
CA GLN A 655 -31.72 -23.26 -4.35
C GLN A 655 -31.74 -23.12 -2.81
N PRO A 656 -32.53 -23.94 -2.09
CA PRO A 656 -32.53 -23.93 -0.64
C PRO A 656 -31.14 -24.21 -0.04
N GLY A 657 -30.78 -23.52 1.03
CA GLY A 657 -29.51 -23.71 1.74
C GLY A 657 -28.26 -23.11 1.07
N VAL A 658 -28.40 -22.47 -0.10
CA VAL A 658 -27.30 -21.72 -0.74
C VAL A 658 -27.14 -20.36 -0.08
N ALA A 659 -25.94 -20.02 0.36
CA ALA A 659 -25.60 -18.73 0.94
C ALA A 659 -25.06 -17.76 -0.12
N SER A 660 -24.19 -18.22 -1.02
CA SER A 660 -23.63 -17.41 -2.09
C SER A 660 -23.33 -18.23 -3.34
N VAL A 661 -23.30 -17.54 -4.48
CA VAL A 661 -22.85 -18.09 -5.75
C VAL A 661 -21.85 -17.12 -6.35
N GLN A 662 -20.57 -17.50 -6.39
CA GLN A 662 -19.50 -16.61 -6.80
C GLN A 662 -18.66 -17.21 -7.94
N PRO A 663 -18.76 -16.66 -9.15
CA PRO A 663 -17.88 -17.04 -10.26
C PRO A 663 -16.43 -16.62 -9.94
N VAL A 664 -15.50 -17.55 -10.06
CA VAL A 664 -14.09 -17.31 -9.69
C VAL A 664 -13.47 -16.15 -10.47
N ARG A 665 -13.82 -15.98 -11.75
CA ARG A 665 -13.33 -14.86 -12.57
C ARG A 665 -13.86 -13.50 -12.08
N GLU A 666 -15.09 -13.41 -11.63
CA GLU A 666 -15.63 -12.16 -11.10
C GLU A 666 -14.99 -11.81 -9.78
N TYR A 667 -14.79 -12.80 -8.92
CA TYR A 667 -14.05 -12.64 -7.68
C TYR A 667 -12.62 -12.12 -7.92
N THR A 668 -11.83 -12.74 -8.80
CA THR A 668 -10.48 -12.30 -9.10
C THR A 668 -10.43 -10.93 -9.79
N ASN A 669 -11.39 -10.61 -10.67
CA ASN A 669 -11.48 -9.29 -11.30
C ASN A 669 -11.83 -8.20 -10.29
N THR A 670 -12.67 -8.52 -9.32
CA THR A 670 -13.03 -7.59 -8.24
C THR A 670 -11.82 -7.28 -7.36
N ILE A 671 -11.10 -8.30 -6.90
CA ILE A 671 -9.85 -8.14 -6.15
C ILE A 671 -8.86 -7.27 -6.94
N ARG A 672 -8.66 -7.56 -8.21
CA ARG A 672 -7.77 -6.79 -9.08
C ARG A 672 -8.16 -5.31 -9.15
N LYS A 673 -9.44 -5.01 -9.34
CA LYS A 673 -9.94 -3.63 -9.39
C LYS A 673 -9.73 -2.88 -8.07
N GLU A 674 -9.97 -3.54 -6.93
CA GLU A 674 -9.75 -2.92 -5.62
C GLU A 674 -8.27 -2.65 -5.36
N ILE A 675 -7.41 -3.60 -5.73
CA ILE A 675 -5.95 -3.42 -5.62
C ILE A 675 -5.46 -2.33 -6.58
N ASP A 676 -5.94 -2.29 -7.84
CA ASP A 676 -5.59 -1.22 -8.78
C ASP A 676 -6.01 0.15 -8.24
N ARG A 677 -7.14 0.22 -7.54
CA ARG A 677 -7.60 1.45 -6.88
C ARG A 677 -6.70 1.82 -5.70
N PHE A 678 -6.34 0.86 -4.85
CA PHE A 678 -5.38 1.07 -3.77
C PHE A 678 -4.01 1.52 -4.32
N LEU A 679 -3.49 0.85 -5.34
CA LEU A 679 -2.26 1.24 -6.02
C LEU A 679 -2.39 2.60 -6.73
N GLY A 680 -3.61 3.06 -7.05
CA GLY A 680 -3.89 4.41 -7.54
C GLY A 680 -3.39 5.50 -6.59
N ILE A 681 -3.36 5.25 -5.28
CA ILE A 681 -2.76 6.14 -4.27
C ILE A 681 -1.29 6.36 -4.57
N LEU A 682 -0.59 5.33 -4.99
CA LEU A 682 0.85 5.37 -5.28
C LEU A 682 1.19 6.11 -6.59
N THR A 683 0.22 6.37 -7.47
CA THR A 683 0.46 7.15 -8.71
C THR A 683 0.92 8.58 -8.43
N VAL A 684 0.47 9.18 -7.33
CA VAL A 684 0.94 10.50 -6.89
C VAL A 684 2.42 10.44 -6.52
N VAL A 685 2.84 9.39 -5.82
CA VAL A 685 4.24 9.16 -5.45
C VAL A 685 5.08 8.84 -6.70
N GLU A 686 4.57 8.00 -7.60
CA GLU A 686 5.20 7.66 -8.87
C GLU A 686 5.49 8.91 -9.72
N ALA A 687 4.49 9.79 -9.91
CA ALA A 687 4.64 11.03 -10.65
C ALA A 687 5.69 11.96 -10.02
N ALA A 688 5.71 12.06 -8.69
CA ALA A 688 6.67 12.87 -7.98
C ALA A 688 8.10 12.31 -8.09
N VAL A 689 8.27 11.00 -8.04
CA VAL A 689 9.57 10.31 -8.20
C VAL A 689 10.08 10.43 -9.64
N LEU A 690 9.21 10.31 -10.64
CA LEU A 690 9.56 10.53 -12.04
C LEU A 690 10.07 11.96 -12.27
N LEU A 691 9.37 12.95 -11.72
CA LEU A 691 9.78 14.34 -11.79
C LEU A 691 11.12 14.58 -11.08
N LEU A 692 11.29 13.97 -9.89
CA LEU A 692 12.54 14.02 -9.14
C LEU A 692 13.71 13.42 -9.93
N ALA A 693 13.53 12.23 -10.49
CA ALA A 693 14.55 11.55 -11.29
C ALA A 693 14.94 12.39 -12.52
N LEU A 694 13.95 12.97 -13.20
CA LEU A 694 14.18 13.91 -14.31
C LEU A 694 15.02 15.12 -13.87
N LEU A 695 14.68 15.73 -12.74
CA LEU A 695 15.39 16.90 -12.22
C LEU A 695 16.83 16.57 -11.79
N ILE A 696 17.06 15.43 -11.13
CA ILE A 696 18.41 15.00 -10.74
C ILE A 696 19.25 14.70 -11.97
N ALA A 697 18.71 13.98 -12.94
CA ALA A 697 19.39 13.66 -14.20
C ALA A 697 19.73 14.92 -14.98
N PHE A 698 18.75 15.83 -15.15
CA PHE A 698 18.95 17.13 -15.82
C PHE A 698 19.98 17.99 -15.09
N ASN A 699 19.90 18.11 -13.77
CA ASN A 699 20.85 18.86 -12.97
C ASN A 699 22.28 18.32 -13.14
N SER A 700 22.46 17.00 -13.04
CA SER A 700 23.76 16.34 -13.22
C SER A 700 24.35 16.59 -14.60
N ALA A 701 23.52 16.56 -15.65
CA ALA A 701 23.94 16.80 -17.02
C ALA A 701 24.22 18.29 -17.30
N SER A 702 23.39 19.21 -16.84
CA SER A 702 23.55 20.66 -16.98
C SER A 702 24.86 21.14 -16.37
N ILE A 703 25.18 20.61 -15.25
CA ILE A 703 26.38 20.89 -14.49
C ILE A 703 27.65 20.43 -15.27
N ASN A 704 27.61 19.26 -15.90
CA ASN A 704 28.73 18.78 -16.73
C ASN A 704 28.98 19.71 -17.92
N ALA A 705 27.94 20.29 -18.51
CA ALA A 705 28.05 21.22 -19.63
C ALA A 705 28.76 22.54 -19.25
N ASP A 706 28.47 23.09 -18.06
CA ASP A 706 29.09 24.35 -17.61
C ASP A 706 30.59 24.21 -17.27
N GLU A 707 31.01 23.06 -16.76
CA GLU A 707 32.42 22.76 -16.46
C GLU A 707 33.30 22.72 -17.70
N ARG A 708 32.71 22.49 -18.88
CA ARG A 708 33.42 22.38 -20.16
C ARG A 708 33.49 23.65 -20.96
N ALA A 709 33.01 24.74 -20.41
CA ALA A 709 33.03 26.01 -21.16
C ALA A 709 34.41 26.36 -21.72
N ARG A 710 35.47 26.07 -20.92
CA ARG A 710 36.86 26.31 -21.30
C ARG A 710 37.35 25.35 -22.39
N ASP A 711 37.01 24.06 -22.27
CA ASP A 711 37.34 23.06 -23.29
C ASP A 711 36.66 23.41 -24.62
N HIS A 712 35.38 23.88 -24.56
CA HIS A 712 34.63 24.34 -25.72
C HIS A 712 35.25 25.61 -26.36
N ALA A 713 35.62 26.57 -25.52
CA ALA A 713 36.31 27.78 -26.03
C ALA A 713 37.62 27.42 -26.75
N THR A 714 38.39 26.48 -26.22
CA THR A 714 39.60 25.97 -26.89
C THR A 714 39.25 25.28 -28.20
N MET A 715 38.22 24.45 -28.25
CA MET A 715 37.76 23.80 -29.49
C MET A 715 37.32 24.84 -30.55
N PHE A 716 36.61 25.90 -30.12
CA PHE A 716 36.22 26.98 -31.01
C PHE A 716 37.44 27.81 -31.53
N ALA A 717 38.43 28.05 -30.67
CA ALA A 717 39.67 28.70 -31.07
C ALA A 717 40.45 27.88 -32.10
N PHE A 718 40.34 26.54 -32.09
CA PHE A 718 40.86 25.65 -33.13
C PHE A 718 39.92 25.49 -34.34
N GLY A 719 38.89 26.33 -34.48
CA GLY A 719 38.00 26.37 -35.63
C GLY A 719 36.93 25.26 -35.71
N LEU A 720 36.66 24.51 -34.64
CA LEU A 720 35.56 23.52 -34.65
C LEU A 720 34.19 24.22 -34.66
N PRO A 721 33.28 23.85 -35.60
CA PRO A 721 31.96 24.46 -35.65
C PRO A 721 31.09 24.01 -34.48
N THR A 722 30.21 24.88 -33.96
CA THR A 722 29.32 24.65 -32.81
C THR A 722 28.52 23.35 -32.91
N PRO A 723 27.92 22.96 -34.06
CA PRO A 723 27.18 21.69 -34.16
C PRO A 723 28.04 20.45 -33.92
N LYS A 724 29.32 20.50 -34.30
CA LYS A 724 30.26 19.38 -34.11
C LYS A 724 30.63 19.22 -32.62
N VAL A 725 30.85 20.33 -31.94
CA VAL A 725 31.10 20.37 -30.49
C VAL A 725 29.87 19.88 -29.71
N LEU A 726 28.67 20.33 -30.12
CA LEU A 726 27.41 19.85 -29.52
C LEU A 726 27.25 18.35 -29.70
N ARG A 727 27.46 17.79 -30.88
CA ARG A 727 27.37 16.36 -31.16
C ARG A 727 28.35 15.56 -30.30
N MET A 728 29.56 16.04 -30.08
CA MET A 728 30.55 15.41 -29.20
C MET A 728 30.07 15.41 -27.77
N ASN A 729 29.48 16.50 -27.30
CA ASN A 729 28.89 16.57 -25.95
C ASN A 729 27.71 15.65 -25.78
N ILE A 730 26.83 15.51 -26.77
CA ILE A 730 25.72 14.58 -26.77
C ILE A 730 26.21 13.13 -26.62
N VAL A 731 27.22 12.74 -27.42
CA VAL A 731 27.80 11.39 -27.37
C VAL A 731 28.42 11.13 -25.99
N GLU A 732 29.18 12.08 -25.45
CA GLU A 732 29.78 11.93 -24.13
C GLU A 732 28.77 11.85 -23.02
N SER A 733 27.77 12.75 -22.98
CA SER A 733 26.66 12.70 -22.01
C SER A 733 25.87 11.42 -22.17
N GLY A 734 25.69 10.91 -23.39
CA GLY A 734 25.07 9.61 -23.66
C GLY A 734 25.83 8.44 -23.01
N VAL A 735 27.16 8.42 -23.13
CA VAL A 735 27.99 7.39 -22.48
C VAL A 735 27.85 7.46 -20.96
N VAL A 736 27.91 8.66 -20.39
CA VAL A 736 27.69 8.86 -18.94
C VAL A 736 26.28 8.41 -18.54
N GLY A 737 25.28 8.72 -19.36
CA GLY A 737 23.90 8.29 -19.18
C GLY A 737 23.77 6.76 -19.16
N VAL A 738 24.38 6.07 -20.12
CA VAL A 738 24.39 4.60 -20.16
C VAL A 738 25.06 4.01 -18.93
N LEU A 739 26.26 4.47 -18.56
CA LEU A 739 26.98 3.99 -17.38
C LEU A 739 26.20 4.26 -16.10
N GLY A 740 25.63 5.46 -15.95
CA GLY A 740 24.80 5.83 -14.80
C GLY A 740 23.53 5.00 -14.70
N THR A 741 22.87 4.72 -15.83
CA THR A 741 21.68 3.88 -15.88
C THR A 741 21.99 2.43 -15.51
N LEU A 742 23.07 1.85 -16.04
CA LEU A 742 23.45 0.48 -15.70
C LEU A 742 23.79 0.31 -14.22
N VAL A 743 24.57 1.23 -13.66
CA VAL A 743 24.89 1.24 -12.22
C VAL A 743 23.61 1.47 -11.40
N GLY A 744 22.77 2.42 -11.83
CA GLY A 744 21.52 2.76 -11.18
C GLY A 744 20.51 1.61 -11.19
N LEU A 745 20.39 0.87 -12.29
CA LEU A 745 19.53 -0.32 -12.39
C LEU A 745 20.03 -1.44 -11.46
N GLY A 746 21.34 -1.72 -11.44
CA GLY A 746 21.91 -2.76 -10.59
C GLY A 746 21.75 -2.44 -9.10
N VAL A 747 22.14 -1.23 -8.66
CA VAL A 747 21.99 -0.80 -7.26
C VAL A 747 20.52 -0.63 -6.89
N GLY A 748 19.70 -0.12 -7.81
CA GLY A 748 18.24 0.05 -7.61
C GLY A 748 17.52 -1.28 -7.44
N TRP A 749 17.91 -2.30 -8.20
CA TRP A 749 17.37 -3.66 -8.03
C TRP A 749 17.78 -4.27 -6.67
N LEU A 750 19.03 -4.12 -6.25
CA LEU A 750 19.49 -4.57 -4.92
C LEU A 750 18.75 -3.85 -3.80
N LEU A 751 18.53 -2.54 -3.94
CA LEU A 751 17.75 -1.76 -2.98
C LEU A 751 16.30 -2.22 -2.93
N LEU A 752 15.67 -2.41 -4.10
CA LEU A 752 14.30 -2.91 -4.21
C LEU A 752 14.16 -4.28 -3.57
N ASP A 753 15.08 -5.21 -3.87
CA ASP A 753 15.08 -6.54 -3.30
C ASP A 753 15.21 -6.51 -1.77
N TRP A 754 16.12 -5.68 -1.27
CA TRP A 754 16.25 -5.46 0.18
C TRP A 754 14.98 -4.86 0.80
N LEU A 755 14.35 -3.89 0.14
CA LEU A 755 13.08 -3.30 0.61
C LEU A 755 11.97 -4.35 0.65
N VAL A 756 11.83 -5.15 -0.39
CA VAL A 756 10.83 -6.21 -0.48
C VAL A 756 11.07 -7.28 0.60
N GLN A 757 12.29 -7.70 0.82
CA GLN A 757 12.60 -8.76 1.79
C GLN A 757 12.58 -8.29 3.25
N SER A 758 12.91 -7.01 3.52
CA SER A 758 13.04 -6.51 4.89
C SER A 758 11.82 -5.72 5.37
N LEU A 759 11.23 -4.89 4.50
CA LEU A 759 10.18 -3.95 4.87
C LEU A 759 8.78 -4.54 4.70
N ILE A 760 8.54 -5.25 3.60
CA ILE A 760 7.21 -5.79 3.28
C ILE A 760 6.73 -6.76 4.37
N PRO A 761 7.53 -7.71 4.87
CA PRO A 761 7.09 -8.64 5.93
C PRO A 761 6.67 -7.93 7.22
N GLU A 762 7.25 -6.77 7.53
CA GLU A 762 6.88 -5.97 8.71
C GLU A 762 5.61 -5.14 8.48
N THR A 763 5.36 -4.72 7.24
CA THR A 763 4.25 -3.82 6.88
C THR A 763 3.00 -4.59 6.48
N PHE A 764 3.18 -5.64 5.69
CA PHE A 764 2.14 -6.55 5.20
C PHE A 764 2.48 -7.99 5.57
N PRO A 765 2.33 -8.36 6.85
CA PRO A 765 2.75 -9.68 7.33
C PRO A 765 2.01 -10.84 6.64
N ASP A 766 0.83 -10.57 6.09
CA ASP A 766 -0.03 -11.57 5.45
C ASP A 766 0.29 -11.82 3.97
N LEU A 767 1.25 -11.06 3.38
CA LEU A 767 1.59 -11.15 1.97
C LEU A 767 3.08 -11.45 1.74
N SER A 768 3.37 -12.34 0.81
CA SER A 768 4.70 -12.51 0.21
C SER A 768 4.74 -11.78 -1.11
N ILE A 769 5.66 -10.83 -1.25
CA ILE A 769 5.83 -10.07 -2.49
C ILE A 769 7.12 -10.51 -3.15
N THR A 770 7.05 -10.77 -4.46
CA THR A 770 8.22 -11.11 -5.27
C THR A 770 8.82 -9.85 -5.89
N THR A 771 10.14 -9.71 -5.79
CA THR A 771 10.86 -8.59 -6.42
C THR A 771 10.69 -8.64 -7.94
N PHE A 772 10.12 -7.58 -8.51
CA PHE A 772 9.91 -7.48 -9.95
C PHE A 772 10.04 -6.03 -10.43
N VAL A 773 10.60 -5.85 -11.63
CA VAL A 773 10.66 -4.56 -12.31
C VAL A 773 10.08 -4.73 -13.70
N SER A 774 9.04 -3.98 -14.01
CA SER A 774 8.34 -4.10 -15.29
C SER A 774 9.18 -3.58 -16.45
N THR A 775 8.92 -4.08 -17.66
CA THR A 775 9.53 -3.59 -18.90
C THR A 775 9.28 -2.08 -19.09
N ARG A 776 8.10 -1.59 -18.66
CA ARG A 776 7.76 -0.16 -18.69
C ARG A 776 8.72 0.64 -17.82
N THR A 777 8.96 0.22 -16.59
CA THR A 777 9.89 0.88 -15.66
C THR A 777 11.32 0.86 -16.18
N LEU A 778 11.77 -0.26 -16.78
CA LEU A 778 13.08 -0.35 -17.42
C LEU A 778 13.22 0.62 -18.59
N LEU A 779 12.19 0.73 -19.44
CA LEU A 779 12.17 1.69 -20.55
C LEU A 779 12.19 3.15 -20.06
N VAL A 780 11.40 3.47 -19.04
CA VAL A 780 11.40 4.81 -18.42
C VAL A 780 12.77 5.12 -17.82
N ALA A 781 13.39 4.19 -17.12
CA ALA A 781 14.74 4.33 -16.56
C ALA A 781 15.78 4.59 -17.68
N LEU A 782 15.69 3.85 -18.80
CA LEU A 782 16.55 4.02 -19.95
C LEU A 782 16.36 5.40 -20.61
N VAL A 783 15.13 5.83 -20.83
CA VAL A 783 14.81 7.14 -21.41
C VAL A 783 15.30 8.26 -20.51
N LEU A 784 15.03 8.21 -19.22
CA LEU A 784 15.47 9.24 -18.26
C LEU A 784 17.01 9.24 -18.12
N GLY A 785 17.61 8.10 -17.93
CA GLY A 785 19.04 8.00 -17.69
C GLY A 785 19.91 8.21 -18.93
N VAL A 786 19.43 7.85 -20.12
CA VAL A 786 20.22 7.97 -21.36
C VAL A 786 19.74 9.15 -22.21
N ALA A 787 18.46 9.19 -22.61
CA ALA A 787 17.98 10.19 -23.56
C ALA A 787 17.97 11.59 -22.95
N VAL A 788 17.45 11.76 -21.72
CA VAL A 788 17.41 13.07 -21.04
C VAL A 788 18.82 13.59 -20.77
N VAL A 789 19.72 12.71 -20.31
CA VAL A 789 21.12 13.07 -20.03
C VAL A 789 21.87 13.39 -21.33
N ALA A 790 21.70 12.61 -22.39
CA ALA A 790 22.31 12.83 -23.68
C ALA A 790 21.82 14.13 -24.34
N LEU A 791 20.55 14.49 -24.18
CA LEU A 791 19.96 15.70 -24.79
C LEU A 791 20.16 16.96 -23.94
N ALA A 792 20.55 16.84 -22.67
CA ALA A 792 20.79 18.01 -21.81
C ALA A 792 21.74 19.07 -22.41
N PRO A 793 22.83 18.73 -23.14
CA PRO A 793 23.67 19.71 -23.81
C PRO A 793 22.95 20.59 -24.86
N VAL A 794 21.81 20.13 -25.42
CA VAL A 794 21.00 20.90 -26.36
C VAL A 794 20.46 22.18 -25.73
N PHE A 795 20.08 22.11 -24.43
CA PHE A 795 19.62 23.30 -23.71
C PHE A 795 20.71 24.34 -23.51
N THR A 796 21.97 23.95 -23.58
CA THR A 796 23.12 24.87 -23.49
C THR A 796 23.57 25.40 -24.88
N TYR A 797 22.93 24.96 -25.97
CA TYR A 797 23.32 25.35 -27.35
C TYR A 797 23.35 26.85 -27.56
N ARG A 798 22.34 27.59 -27.07
CA ARG A 798 22.32 29.06 -27.18
C ARG A 798 23.51 29.71 -26.46
N LYS A 799 23.85 29.19 -25.29
CA LYS A 799 24.98 29.64 -24.46
C LYS A 799 26.33 29.34 -25.17
N LEU A 800 26.44 28.16 -25.78
CA LEU A 800 27.62 27.78 -26.58
C LEU A 800 27.79 28.68 -27.80
N ARG A 801 26.70 29.03 -28.50
CA ARG A 801 26.74 29.89 -29.69
C ARG A 801 27.10 31.35 -29.37
N GLN A 802 26.75 31.82 -28.18
CA GLN A 802 27.00 33.19 -27.71
C GLN A 802 28.28 33.32 -26.86
N MET A 803 29.09 32.25 -26.78
CA MET A 803 30.30 32.25 -25.95
C MET A 803 31.35 33.19 -26.52
N ASP A 804 31.82 34.13 -25.73
CA ASP A 804 32.99 34.92 -26.02
C ASP A 804 34.27 34.12 -25.73
N ILE A 805 34.96 33.74 -26.81
CA ILE A 805 36.13 32.88 -26.76
C ILE A 805 37.27 33.59 -26.02
N SER A 806 37.44 34.88 -26.26
CA SER A 806 38.56 35.65 -25.70
C SER A 806 38.42 35.83 -24.19
N SER A 807 37.21 36.13 -23.69
CA SER A 807 37.00 36.29 -22.28
C SER A 807 37.02 34.94 -21.52
N THR A 808 36.59 33.85 -22.17
CA THR A 808 36.55 32.48 -21.57
C THR A 808 37.96 31.86 -21.49
N LEU A 809 38.84 32.21 -22.43
CA LEU A 809 40.23 31.72 -22.46
C LEU A 809 41.20 32.59 -21.67
N ARG A 810 40.88 33.90 -21.43
CA ARG A 810 41.72 34.77 -20.58
C ARG A 810 41.92 34.11 -19.21
N VAL A 811 43.14 33.70 -18.99
CA VAL A 811 43.60 33.44 -17.64
C VAL A 811 43.65 34.78 -16.96
N MET A 812 42.85 35.03 -15.95
CA MET A 812 43.15 36.16 -15.05
C MET A 812 44.50 35.85 -14.40
N GLU A 813 45.55 36.52 -14.90
CA GLU A 813 46.86 36.58 -14.25
C GLU A 813 46.75 37.13 -12.83
#